data_c6a2c4d6fed1ac3c3f48e4c2fb449ffd
#
_entry.id   c6a2c4d6fed1ac3c3f48e4c2fb449ffd
#
_cell.length_a   1.000
_cell.length_b   1.000
_cell.length_c   1.000
_cell.angle_alpha   90.00
_cell.angle_beta   90.00
_cell.angle_gamma   90.00
#
_symmetry.space_group_name_H-M   'P 1'
#
loop_
_entity.id
_entity.type
_entity.pdbx_description
1 polymer ?
#
loop_
_entity_poly.entity_id
_entity_poly.type
_entity_poly.pdbx_seq_one_letter_code
_entity_poly.pdbx_strand_id
1 'polypeptide(L)'
;NGQTVSVLADNGATTAPTVTTQPDGTVEISVTSQTAGVSTVTASINSSSLIRNVTFVADVRTAQIASLEVTRDNSVADGAMANTLRVKVTDAFGNALNGQTVSVMADNGATVAPTVITEPDGTVEISVTSQTAGVSAVTATINSSSQSQNVTFIADVSTAKIADLVVIKDGSEADGSTANTLQVKVTDAFGNALAGQTVSVMAGNGATTAPTVTTQPDGTVEISVTSQTAGASTVTASINNSSLSQNVTFVADVSTAKIADLVVIKDGSEADGSTANTLRARVTDAFGNALAGQTVSVMAGNGATVAPTVITEPDGTVEISVTSQTAGISAVTASINSSSQSRDVTFIADVRTAKIAELEVIRDNAVADGSTANTLQVKVTDANGNTLAGQAVSVLAGNSAMVASTVTTKPDGTVEISVTSQTAGTSTVTASINSSSLSRNVTFVADVSTAKIADLVVIQDNSVADGAMANTLRMRVTDAFGNTLGGQTVSVTADNSAMVASTVITGPDGTVEISVTSQTAGISIVTASINNSSLSRDVTFVADVRTAKIADLVVIKDGSEADGSTANTLQVRVTDAFGNALAGQTVSVLADNGATVAPTVTTQPDGTVEISVTSQTAGVSAVTATINSSTQSQNVTFIADVRTAKIADLVVIKDGSEADGSTANTLRARVTDAFGNALAGQAVSVMAGNSATVTPTVTTQSDGTVEFSVTSQTAGTSTVTASINSSSLSRDVTF
;
A
#
# COMPACT_ATOMS: atom_id res chain seq x y z
N ASN A 1 -18.17 138.44 -95.14
CA ASN A 1 -19.58 138.03 -95.09
C ASN A 1 -19.83 137.08 -96.30
N GLY A 2 -20.57 135.94 -95.98
CA GLY A 2 -20.95 135.02 -97.04
C GLY A 2 -19.85 134.15 -97.65
N GLN A 3 -18.69 134.15 -97.12
CA GLN A 3 -17.62 133.29 -97.58
C GLN A 3 -17.77 131.86 -97.04
N THR A 4 -17.62 130.92 -97.88
CA THR A 4 -17.65 129.47 -97.49
C THR A 4 -16.28 129.06 -96.97
N VAL A 5 -16.29 128.63 -95.82
CA VAL A 5 -15.07 128.06 -95.18
C VAL A 5 -15.23 126.51 -95.07
N SER A 6 -14.33 125.82 -95.63
CA SER A 6 -14.26 124.32 -95.51
C SER A 6 -13.71 124.04 -94.13
N VAL A 7 -14.38 123.11 -93.47
CA VAL A 7 -13.94 122.63 -92.14
C VAL A 7 -13.70 121.14 -92.16
N LEU A 8 -12.63 120.70 -91.64
CA LEU A 8 -12.29 119.33 -91.43
C LEU A 8 -11.85 119.11 -89.98
N ALA A 9 -12.34 118.11 -89.43
CA ALA A 9 -11.89 117.62 -88.09
C ALA A 9 -11.33 116.22 -88.21
N ASP A 10 -10.37 115.93 -87.47
CA ASP A 10 -9.73 114.54 -87.34
C ASP A 10 -10.24 113.83 -86.11
N ASN A 11 -9.59 112.76 -85.80
CA ASN A 11 -9.85 111.91 -84.57
C ASN A 11 -11.34 111.52 -84.49
N GLY A 12 -12.00 111.31 -85.66
CA GLY A 12 -13.42 110.91 -85.62
C GLY A 12 -14.40 112.02 -85.24
N ALA A 13 -13.96 113.24 -85.10
CA ALA A 13 -14.80 114.33 -84.81
C ALA A 13 -15.58 114.74 -86.12
N THR A 14 -16.80 115.10 -85.94
CA THR A 14 -17.67 115.43 -87.00
C THR A 14 -17.98 116.92 -86.93
N THR A 15 -17.93 117.63 -88.08
CA THR A 15 -18.24 119.00 -88.24
C THR A 15 -19.04 119.18 -89.58
N ALA A 16 -19.73 120.30 -89.71
CA ALA A 16 -20.28 120.63 -91.02
C ALA A 16 -19.08 120.84 -91.96
N PRO A 17 -19.01 120.23 -93.14
CA PRO A 17 -17.81 120.26 -94.05
C PRO A 17 -17.58 121.68 -94.62
N THR A 18 -18.59 122.54 -94.62
CA THR A 18 -18.56 123.89 -94.96
C THR A 18 -19.43 124.75 -94.04
N VAL A 19 -18.97 125.90 -93.71
CA VAL A 19 -19.71 126.92 -92.98
C VAL A 19 -19.63 128.23 -93.70
N THR A 20 -20.60 129.13 -93.52
CA THR A 20 -20.63 130.41 -94.19
C THR A 20 -20.49 131.52 -93.12
N THR A 21 -19.55 132.49 -93.48
CA THR A 21 -19.25 133.57 -92.51
C THR A 21 -20.41 134.55 -92.42
N GLN A 22 -20.68 135.05 -91.30
CA GLN A 22 -21.63 136.12 -90.95
C GLN A 22 -21.14 137.48 -91.39
N PRO A 23 -22.02 138.54 -91.29
CA PRO A 23 -21.70 139.89 -91.79
C PRO A 23 -20.42 140.54 -91.15
N ASP A 24 -20.05 140.07 -89.92
CA ASP A 24 -18.88 140.46 -89.21
C ASP A 24 -17.60 139.69 -89.61
N GLY A 25 -17.76 138.67 -90.51
CA GLY A 25 -16.66 137.89 -90.96
C GLY A 25 -16.37 136.69 -90.13
N THR A 26 -17.18 136.45 -89.11
CA THR A 26 -16.96 135.26 -88.24
C THR A 26 -17.95 134.14 -88.50
N VAL A 27 -17.66 133.00 -88.17
CA VAL A 27 -18.51 131.85 -88.16
C VAL A 27 -18.20 130.90 -87.02
N GLU A 28 -19.15 130.48 -86.29
CA GLU A 28 -19.03 129.43 -85.36
C GLU A 28 -18.95 128.05 -86.01
N ILE A 29 -18.01 127.27 -85.60
CA ILE A 29 -17.90 125.92 -86.11
C ILE A 29 -18.23 124.96 -84.93
N SER A 30 -19.27 124.26 -85.11
CA SER A 30 -19.61 123.21 -84.09
C SER A 30 -18.94 121.93 -84.53
N VAL A 31 -18.23 121.41 -83.61
CA VAL A 31 -17.49 120.11 -83.73
C VAL A 31 -18.07 119.15 -82.71
N THR A 32 -18.47 117.97 -83.08
CA THR A 32 -18.93 116.91 -82.19
C THR A 32 -18.04 115.67 -82.40
N SER A 33 -17.83 114.87 -81.39
CA SER A 33 -17.09 113.66 -81.51
C SER A 33 -17.68 112.57 -80.56
N GLN A 34 -17.68 111.46 -81.07
CA GLN A 34 -17.89 110.26 -80.25
C GLN A 34 -16.55 109.73 -79.67
N THR A 35 -15.46 110.26 -80.24
CA THR A 35 -14.15 109.78 -79.85
C THR A 35 -13.47 110.89 -78.92
N ALA A 36 -13.14 110.47 -77.73
CA ALA A 36 -12.44 111.34 -76.78
C ALA A 36 -10.99 111.58 -77.29
N GLY A 37 -10.48 112.69 -76.98
CA GLY A 37 -9.15 113.04 -77.35
C GLY A 37 -9.07 114.40 -77.99
N VAL A 38 -7.91 114.74 -78.41
CA VAL A 38 -7.72 116.02 -79.12
C VAL A 38 -8.01 115.81 -80.63
N SER A 39 -9.04 116.56 -81.06
CA SER A 39 -9.39 116.67 -82.50
C SER A 39 -8.78 117.96 -83.00
N THR A 40 -8.04 117.86 -84.04
CA THR A 40 -7.51 119.00 -84.81
C THR A 40 -8.59 119.41 -85.82
N VAL A 41 -9.08 120.67 -85.62
CA VAL A 41 -10.06 121.33 -86.51
C VAL A 41 -9.32 122.25 -87.42
N THR A 42 -9.39 121.99 -88.69
CA THR A 42 -8.78 122.76 -89.76
C THR A 42 -9.87 123.57 -90.44
N ALA A 43 -9.88 124.88 -90.40
CA ALA A 43 -10.70 125.73 -91.15
C ALA A 43 -9.91 126.34 -92.33
N SER A 44 -10.39 126.19 -93.52
CA SER A 44 -9.66 126.63 -94.76
C SER A 44 -10.60 127.43 -95.74
N ILE A 45 -10.03 128.50 -96.32
CA ILE A 45 -10.64 129.28 -97.32
C ILE A 45 -9.54 129.69 -98.33
N ASN A 46 -9.79 129.42 -99.66
CA ASN A 46 -8.84 129.68 -100.68
C ASN A 46 -7.50 128.92 -100.34
N SER A 47 -6.45 129.40 -100.32
CA SER A 47 -5.17 128.79 -100.00
C SER A 47 -4.71 129.07 -98.58
N SER A 48 -5.53 129.60 -97.73
CA SER A 48 -5.25 129.87 -96.35
C SER A 48 -6.00 128.89 -95.38
N SER A 49 -5.29 128.38 -94.47
CA SER A 49 -5.89 127.46 -93.42
C SER A 49 -5.33 127.81 -92.04
N LEU A 50 -6.26 127.68 -91.07
CA LEU A 50 -5.91 127.76 -89.69
C LEU A 50 -6.36 126.52 -88.90
N ILE A 51 -5.48 126.10 -88.00
CA ILE A 51 -5.73 124.91 -87.25
C ILE A 51 -5.92 125.30 -85.75
N ARG A 52 -6.96 124.61 -85.08
CA ARG A 52 -7.16 124.65 -83.70
C ARG A 52 -7.50 123.26 -83.14
N ASN A 53 -6.95 122.95 -82.03
CA ASN A 53 -7.28 121.73 -81.31
C ASN A 53 -8.53 121.97 -80.42
N VAL A 54 -9.44 121.07 -80.50
CA VAL A 54 -10.55 120.97 -79.50
C VAL A 54 -10.37 119.62 -78.85
N THR A 55 -10.61 119.62 -77.59
CA THR A 55 -10.49 118.41 -76.81
C THR A 55 -11.86 117.88 -76.46
N PHE A 56 -12.12 116.64 -76.84
CA PHE A 56 -13.28 115.90 -76.40
C PHE A 56 -12.89 115.07 -75.22
N VAL A 57 -13.68 115.13 -74.17
CA VAL A 57 -13.51 114.27 -73.02
C VAL A 57 -14.52 113.19 -73.05
N ALA A 58 -14.14 111.98 -72.63
CA ALA A 58 -15.07 110.89 -72.49
C ALA A 58 -16.20 111.24 -71.51
N ASP A 59 -17.40 110.81 -71.79
CA ASP A 59 -18.59 111.14 -71.00
C ASP A 59 -18.69 110.22 -69.78
N VAL A 60 -18.29 110.75 -68.64
CA VAL A 60 -18.34 109.99 -67.37
C VAL A 60 -19.80 109.62 -66.94
N ARG A 61 -20.76 110.27 -67.42
CA ARG A 61 -22.16 109.97 -67.10
C ARG A 61 -22.68 108.69 -67.76
N THR A 62 -22.12 108.36 -68.88
CA THR A 62 -22.40 107.13 -69.67
C THR A 62 -21.43 106.04 -69.39
N ALA A 63 -20.61 106.22 -68.31
CA ALA A 63 -19.66 105.22 -67.94
C ALA A 63 -20.27 103.84 -67.79
N GLN A 64 -19.63 102.89 -68.46
CA GLN A 64 -20.01 101.48 -68.44
C GLN A 64 -18.78 100.57 -68.42
N ILE A 65 -18.96 99.38 -67.91
CA ILE A 65 -17.98 98.34 -67.92
C ILE A 65 -17.90 97.81 -69.36
N ALA A 66 -16.82 98.10 -70.03
CA ALA A 66 -16.60 97.63 -71.41
C ALA A 66 -16.10 96.21 -71.50
N SER A 67 -15.25 95.85 -70.57
CA SER A 67 -14.79 94.50 -70.41
C SER A 67 -14.33 94.25 -68.98
N LEU A 68 -14.50 93.03 -68.48
CA LEU A 68 -13.94 92.53 -67.29
C LEU A 68 -13.28 91.18 -67.65
N GLU A 69 -11.97 91.14 -67.62
CA GLU A 69 -11.17 90.01 -68.04
C GLU A 69 -10.35 89.47 -66.91
N VAL A 70 -10.32 88.15 -66.74
CA VAL A 70 -9.42 87.51 -65.80
C VAL A 70 -8.05 87.49 -66.37
N THR A 71 -7.06 88.10 -65.67
CA THR A 71 -5.71 88.16 -66.08
C THR A 71 -4.81 87.13 -65.34
N ARG A 72 -5.26 86.72 -64.16
CA ARG A 72 -4.62 85.66 -63.43
C ARG A 72 -5.78 84.86 -62.71
N ASP A 73 -5.72 83.55 -62.84
CA ASP A 73 -6.69 82.63 -62.18
C ASP A 73 -5.95 81.53 -61.50
N ASN A 74 -6.68 80.74 -60.72
CA ASN A 74 -6.18 79.59 -60.00
C ASN A 74 -5.10 79.94 -58.95
N SER A 75 -5.17 81.10 -58.34
CA SER A 75 -4.36 81.46 -57.23
C SER A 75 -4.68 80.60 -55.99
N VAL A 76 -3.69 80.32 -55.16
CA VAL A 76 -3.90 79.58 -53.95
C VAL A 76 -4.80 80.33 -52.97
N ALA A 77 -5.71 79.64 -52.33
CA ALA A 77 -6.63 80.16 -51.32
C ALA A 77 -5.91 80.35 -49.97
N ASP A 78 -4.82 81.16 -49.93
CA ASP A 78 -3.99 81.42 -48.77
C ASP A 78 -4.31 82.79 -48.15
N GLY A 79 -5.26 83.56 -48.73
CA GLY A 79 -5.62 84.93 -48.33
C GLY A 79 -4.59 85.98 -48.77
N ALA A 80 -3.49 85.57 -49.42
CA ALA A 80 -2.40 86.44 -49.81
C ALA A 80 -2.16 86.49 -51.35
N MET A 81 -2.24 85.30 -51.96
CA MET A 81 -2.05 85.26 -53.44
C MET A 81 -3.38 85.62 -54.08
N ALA A 82 -3.30 86.65 -54.95
CA ALA A 82 -4.42 87.20 -55.61
C ALA A 82 -4.63 86.61 -57.03
N ASN A 83 -5.87 86.31 -57.35
CA ASN A 83 -6.34 86.30 -58.69
C ASN A 83 -6.50 87.74 -59.14
N THR A 84 -6.18 88.06 -60.40
CA THR A 84 -6.31 89.42 -60.94
C THR A 84 -7.26 89.46 -62.14
N LEU A 85 -8.05 90.55 -62.16
CA LEU A 85 -8.91 90.86 -63.23
C LEU A 85 -8.62 92.25 -63.70
N ARG A 86 -8.75 92.50 -64.95
CA ARG A 86 -8.65 93.87 -65.52
C ARG A 86 -10.01 94.30 -65.97
N VAL A 87 -10.53 95.34 -65.43
CA VAL A 87 -11.79 95.97 -65.83
C VAL A 87 -11.41 97.15 -66.73
N LYS A 88 -12.15 97.29 -67.81
CA LYS A 88 -12.08 98.44 -68.70
C LYS A 88 -13.39 99.24 -68.69
N VAL A 89 -13.26 100.51 -68.39
CA VAL A 89 -14.42 101.37 -68.31
C VAL A 89 -14.34 102.34 -69.50
N THR A 90 -15.41 102.47 -70.20
CA THR A 90 -15.55 103.34 -71.31
C THR A 90 -16.87 104.13 -71.15
N ASP A 91 -16.99 105.25 -71.93
CA ASP A 91 -18.30 105.81 -72.18
C ASP A 91 -19.11 104.97 -73.14
N ALA A 92 -20.34 105.47 -73.50
CA ALA A 92 -21.23 104.82 -74.47
C ALA A 92 -20.68 104.66 -75.84
N PHE A 93 -19.60 105.46 -76.16
CA PHE A 93 -18.92 105.42 -77.43
C PHE A 93 -17.58 104.68 -77.45
N GLY A 94 -17.24 104.08 -76.35
CA GLY A 94 -16.04 103.27 -76.23
C GLY A 94 -14.76 104.01 -75.80
N ASN A 95 -14.93 105.34 -75.47
CA ASN A 95 -13.73 106.09 -75.00
C ASN A 95 -13.36 105.70 -73.62
N ALA A 96 -12.09 105.51 -73.39
CA ALA A 96 -11.54 105.18 -72.08
C ALA A 96 -11.83 106.29 -71.08
N LEU A 97 -12.25 105.88 -69.86
CA LEU A 97 -12.60 106.76 -68.78
C LEU A 97 -11.61 106.63 -67.68
N ASN A 98 -10.85 107.65 -67.52
CA ASN A 98 -9.81 107.79 -66.41
C ASN A 98 -10.56 108.25 -65.11
N GLY A 99 -10.01 107.84 -63.97
CA GLY A 99 -10.42 108.28 -62.70
C GLY A 99 -11.82 107.85 -62.24
N GLN A 100 -12.40 106.86 -62.92
CA GLN A 100 -13.76 106.42 -62.55
C GLN A 100 -13.65 105.42 -61.39
N THR A 101 -14.55 105.56 -60.47
CA THR A 101 -14.65 104.69 -59.33
C THR A 101 -15.52 103.48 -59.75
N VAL A 102 -15.00 102.34 -59.81
CA VAL A 102 -15.68 101.04 -60.11
C VAL A 102 -15.91 100.36 -58.73
N SER A 103 -17.13 100.04 -58.43
CA SER A 103 -17.48 99.21 -57.22
C SER A 103 -17.18 97.78 -57.63
N VAL A 104 -16.52 97.07 -56.71
CA VAL A 104 -16.16 95.63 -56.87
C VAL A 104 -16.71 94.87 -55.70
N MET A 105 -17.31 93.78 -56.01
CA MET A 105 -17.76 92.77 -55.07
C MET A 105 -17.27 91.39 -55.50
N ALA A 106 -16.92 90.57 -54.50
CA ALA A 106 -16.60 89.16 -54.70
C ALA A 106 -17.46 88.33 -53.73
N ASP A 107 -17.88 87.16 -54.16
CA ASP A 107 -18.60 86.18 -53.34
C ASP A 107 -17.68 85.08 -52.79
N ASN A 108 -18.27 84.03 -52.27
CA ASN A 108 -17.52 82.86 -51.71
C ASN A 108 -16.44 83.26 -50.69
N GLY A 109 -16.70 84.34 -49.96
CA GLY A 109 -15.74 84.78 -48.91
C GLY A 109 -14.44 85.39 -49.47
N ALA A 110 -14.36 85.61 -50.76
CA ALA A 110 -13.22 86.30 -51.34
C ALA A 110 -13.16 87.76 -50.93
N THR A 111 -11.98 88.27 -50.77
CA THR A 111 -11.68 89.65 -50.36
C THR A 111 -11.21 90.42 -51.57
N VAL A 112 -11.82 91.56 -51.77
CA VAL A 112 -11.49 92.48 -52.86
C VAL A 112 -11.60 93.89 -52.34
N ALA A 113 -10.77 94.84 -52.89
CA ALA A 113 -11.02 96.25 -52.62
C ALA A 113 -12.45 96.62 -53.12
N PRO A 114 -13.25 97.24 -52.26
CA PRO A 114 -14.67 97.47 -52.62
C PRO A 114 -14.80 98.51 -53.74
N THR A 115 -13.79 99.33 -54.02
CA THR A 115 -13.70 100.25 -55.08
C THR A 115 -12.29 100.26 -55.66
N VAL A 116 -12.17 100.38 -56.99
CA VAL A 116 -10.95 100.67 -57.73
C VAL A 116 -11.12 101.90 -58.62
N ILE A 117 -10.05 102.56 -59.02
CA ILE A 117 -10.09 103.76 -59.83
C ILE A 117 -9.34 103.53 -61.10
N THR A 118 -10.02 103.88 -62.27
CA THR A 118 -9.45 103.63 -63.58
C THR A 118 -8.30 104.55 -63.92
N GLU A 119 -7.30 103.98 -64.59
CA GLU A 119 -6.13 104.68 -65.10
C GLU A 119 -6.44 105.45 -66.40
N PRO A 120 -5.52 106.24 -66.92
CA PRO A 120 -5.79 107.10 -68.15
C PRO A 120 -6.28 106.24 -69.36
N ASP A 121 -5.96 105.04 -69.46
CA ASP A 121 -6.39 104.16 -70.55
C ASP A 121 -7.82 103.47 -70.26
N GLY A 122 -8.46 103.89 -69.16
CA GLY A 122 -9.75 103.40 -68.77
C GLY A 122 -9.71 102.00 -68.12
N THR A 123 -8.51 101.45 -67.89
CA THR A 123 -8.37 100.15 -67.21
C THR A 123 -8.03 100.29 -65.74
N VAL A 124 -8.34 99.26 -65.00
CA VAL A 124 -7.77 99.07 -63.62
C VAL A 124 -7.69 97.63 -63.34
N GLU A 125 -6.70 97.19 -62.58
CA GLU A 125 -6.54 95.87 -62.11
C GLU A 125 -7.27 95.70 -60.77
N ILE A 126 -8.06 94.60 -60.71
CA ILE A 126 -8.71 94.17 -59.50
C ILE A 126 -7.95 92.97 -58.92
N SER A 127 -7.44 93.04 -57.76
CA SER A 127 -6.79 91.98 -57.03
C SER A 127 -7.86 91.38 -56.09
N VAL A 128 -8.07 90.10 -56.22
CA VAL A 128 -9.02 89.31 -55.39
C VAL A 128 -8.25 88.24 -54.66
N THR A 129 -8.32 88.17 -53.36
CA THR A 129 -7.76 87.12 -52.51
C THR A 129 -8.83 86.32 -51.84
N SER A 130 -8.60 85.05 -51.49
CA SER A 130 -9.55 84.23 -50.74
C SER A 130 -8.79 83.27 -49.84
N GLN A 131 -9.40 83.01 -48.67
CA GLN A 131 -9.04 81.88 -47.83
C GLN A 131 -9.92 80.68 -48.10
N THR A 132 -10.96 80.85 -48.95
CA THR A 132 -11.87 79.80 -49.33
C THR A 132 -11.61 79.35 -50.76
N ALA A 133 -11.29 78.10 -50.94
CA ALA A 133 -11.13 77.53 -52.27
C ALA A 133 -12.48 77.37 -52.97
N GLY A 134 -12.45 77.45 -54.25
CA GLY A 134 -13.65 77.36 -55.09
C GLY A 134 -13.77 78.54 -56.04
N VAL A 135 -14.86 78.63 -56.68
CA VAL A 135 -15.16 79.66 -57.66
C VAL A 135 -15.75 80.85 -56.92
N SER A 136 -15.09 82.03 -57.11
CA SER A 136 -15.65 83.30 -56.66
C SER A 136 -16.09 84.16 -57.88
N ALA A 137 -17.32 84.59 -57.89
CA ALA A 137 -17.83 85.52 -58.93
C ALA A 137 -17.39 86.96 -58.47
N VAL A 138 -16.57 87.60 -59.32
CA VAL A 138 -16.11 88.99 -59.10
C VAL A 138 -16.99 89.88 -60.01
N THR A 139 -17.69 90.78 -59.40
CA THR A 139 -18.64 91.70 -60.12
C THR A 139 -18.05 93.09 -59.98
N ALA A 140 -17.74 93.70 -61.12
CA ALA A 140 -17.41 95.10 -61.26
C ALA A 140 -18.64 95.89 -61.72
N THR A 141 -18.93 97.06 -61.07
CA THR A 141 -20.13 97.86 -61.33
C THR A 141 -19.78 99.32 -61.32
N ILE A 142 -20.29 100.04 -62.39
CA ILE A 142 -20.24 101.42 -62.45
C ILE A 142 -21.62 101.92 -63.02
N ASN A 143 -22.21 102.91 -62.37
CA ASN A 143 -23.54 103.35 -62.69
C ASN A 143 -24.51 102.13 -62.69
N SER A 144 -25.20 101.96 -63.78
CA SER A 144 -26.11 100.81 -64.02
C SER A 144 -25.42 99.63 -64.81
N SER A 145 -24.16 99.76 -65.16
CA SER A 145 -23.44 98.72 -65.89
C SER A 145 -22.69 97.82 -64.91
N SER A 146 -22.88 96.58 -65.03
CA SER A 146 -22.12 95.53 -64.28
C SER A 146 -21.70 94.40 -65.21
N GLN A 147 -20.53 93.84 -64.90
CA GLN A 147 -20.02 92.60 -65.46
C GLN A 147 -19.49 91.74 -64.29
N SER A 148 -19.66 90.45 -64.51
CA SER A 148 -19.15 89.47 -63.55
C SER A 148 -18.28 88.48 -64.27
N GLN A 149 -17.18 88.07 -63.61
CA GLN A 149 -16.31 87.00 -64.06
C GLN A 149 -15.95 86.11 -62.88
N ASN A 150 -15.88 84.82 -63.15
CA ASN A 150 -15.48 83.86 -62.20
C ASN A 150 -13.98 83.74 -62.15
N VAL A 151 -13.44 83.76 -60.93
CA VAL A 151 -12.05 83.38 -60.64
C VAL A 151 -12.09 82.16 -59.72
N THR A 152 -11.16 81.27 -59.88
CA THR A 152 -11.05 80.02 -59.11
C THR A 152 -9.92 80.16 -58.12
N PHE A 153 -10.20 79.90 -56.87
CA PHE A 153 -9.12 79.72 -55.87
C PHE A 153 -8.95 78.23 -55.64
N ILE A 154 -7.70 77.78 -55.72
CA ILE A 154 -7.34 76.38 -55.40
C ILE A 154 -6.86 76.26 -53.97
N ALA A 155 -7.22 75.17 -53.29
CA ALA A 155 -6.75 74.90 -51.96
C ALA A 155 -5.21 74.79 -51.93
N ASP A 156 -4.60 75.27 -50.84
CA ASP A 156 -3.15 75.32 -50.71
C ASP A 156 -2.57 73.96 -50.29
N VAL A 157 -2.11 73.18 -51.27
CA VAL A 157 -1.50 71.87 -51.00
C VAL A 157 -0.21 71.96 -50.14
N SER A 158 0.42 73.10 -50.07
CA SER A 158 1.66 73.23 -49.28
C SER A 158 1.42 73.27 -47.77
N THR A 159 0.23 73.71 -47.38
CA THR A 159 -0.24 73.75 -46.00
C THR A 159 -1.17 72.59 -45.63
N ALA A 160 -1.18 71.56 -46.49
CA ALA A 160 -1.99 70.38 -46.27
C ALA A 160 -1.82 69.83 -44.87
N LYS A 161 -2.94 69.61 -44.17
CA LYS A 161 -2.97 69.03 -42.81
C LYS A 161 -4.14 68.03 -42.69
N ILE A 162 -3.95 67.10 -41.81
CA ILE A 162 -5.07 66.24 -41.40
C ILE A 162 -6.03 67.11 -40.54
N ALA A 163 -7.21 67.37 -41.07
CA ALA A 163 -8.23 68.16 -40.40
C ALA A 163 -9.06 67.32 -39.44
N ASP A 164 -9.32 66.06 -39.86
CA ASP A 164 -10.08 65.13 -39.01
C ASP A 164 -9.70 63.68 -39.36
N LEU A 165 -9.87 62.80 -38.40
CA LEU A 165 -9.73 61.37 -38.51
C LEU A 165 -10.82 60.69 -37.68
N VAL A 166 -11.86 60.14 -38.28
CA VAL A 166 -13.04 59.59 -37.62
C VAL A 166 -13.16 58.11 -37.90
N VAL A 167 -13.47 57.38 -36.83
CA VAL A 167 -13.78 55.95 -36.96
C VAL A 167 -15.20 55.79 -37.45
N ILE A 168 -15.38 55.11 -38.58
CA ILE A 168 -16.66 54.86 -39.22
C ILE A 168 -17.21 53.50 -38.78
N LYS A 169 -16.31 52.47 -38.75
CA LYS A 169 -16.64 51.13 -38.30
C LYS A 169 -15.55 50.66 -37.32
N ASP A 170 -15.98 50.16 -36.16
CA ASP A 170 -15.11 49.61 -35.14
C ASP A 170 -15.60 48.22 -34.71
N GLY A 171 -14.77 47.45 -33.95
CA GLY A 171 -15.13 46.16 -33.40
C GLY A 171 -15.15 45.01 -34.45
N SER A 172 -14.41 45.14 -35.53
CA SER A 172 -14.28 44.06 -36.52
C SER A 172 -13.50 42.88 -35.94
N GLU A 173 -13.79 41.68 -36.45
CA GLU A 173 -13.09 40.46 -36.04
C GLU A 173 -11.60 40.51 -36.45
N ALA A 174 -10.76 40.01 -35.60
CA ALA A 174 -9.31 39.89 -35.84
C ALA A 174 -9.02 38.65 -36.71
N ASP A 175 -9.65 38.57 -37.86
CA ASP A 175 -9.56 37.47 -38.82
C ASP A 175 -8.56 37.76 -39.98
N GLY A 176 -7.96 38.96 -39.99
CA GLY A 176 -7.06 39.44 -41.03
C GLY A 176 -7.77 39.90 -42.30
N SER A 177 -9.08 39.79 -42.38
CA SER A 177 -9.90 40.11 -43.58
C SER A 177 -11.01 41.13 -43.30
N THR A 178 -11.65 41.07 -42.17
CA THR A 178 -12.71 41.99 -41.78
C THR A 178 -12.13 43.30 -41.31
N ALA A 179 -12.43 44.40 -42.08
CA ALA A 179 -11.84 45.69 -41.80
C ALA A 179 -12.64 46.54 -40.81
N ASN A 180 -11.94 47.22 -39.92
CA ASN A 180 -12.37 48.48 -39.35
C ASN A 180 -12.13 49.59 -40.37
N THR A 181 -12.96 50.60 -40.44
CA THR A 181 -12.85 51.71 -41.39
C THR A 181 -12.79 53.04 -40.65
N LEU A 182 -11.86 53.89 -41.12
CA LEU A 182 -11.77 55.27 -40.68
C LEU A 182 -11.91 56.18 -41.88
N GLN A 183 -12.33 57.41 -41.70
CA GLN A 183 -12.32 58.45 -42.71
C GLN A 183 -11.39 59.52 -42.25
N VAL A 184 -10.42 59.86 -43.10
CA VAL A 184 -9.53 60.97 -42.88
C VAL A 184 -10.01 62.16 -43.76
N LYS A 185 -9.93 63.35 -43.25
CA LYS A 185 -10.22 64.60 -43.98
C LYS A 185 -8.96 65.44 -43.99
N VAL A 186 -8.53 65.78 -45.20
CA VAL A 186 -7.38 66.66 -45.43
C VAL A 186 -7.81 68.01 -45.92
N THR A 187 -7.36 69.03 -45.28
CA THR A 187 -7.60 70.42 -45.66
C THR A 187 -6.29 71.18 -45.67
N ASP A 188 -6.31 72.38 -46.28
CA ASP A 188 -5.25 73.34 -46.14
C ASP A 188 -5.34 74.03 -44.74
N ALA A 189 -4.52 75.06 -44.53
CA ALA A 189 -4.51 75.80 -43.27
C ALA A 189 -5.85 76.55 -42.98
N PHE A 190 -6.60 76.86 -44.00
CA PHE A 190 -7.87 77.61 -43.92
C PHE A 190 -9.12 76.69 -43.92
N GLY A 191 -8.92 75.37 -44.01
CA GLY A 191 -9.98 74.41 -43.98
C GLY A 191 -10.56 74.04 -45.36
N ASN A 192 -9.95 74.43 -46.48
CA ASN A 192 -10.37 73.99 -47.80
C ASN A 192 -10.02 72.53 -48.02
N ALA A 193 -10.92 71.77 -48.50
CA ALA A 193 -10.71 70.37 -48.87
C ALA A 193 -9.64 70.20 -49.93
N LEU A 194 -8.77 69.25 -49.66
CA LEU A 194 -7.64 68.97 -50.59
C LEU A 194 -7.82 67.61 -51.29
N ALA A 195 -8.16 67.65 -52.56
CA ALA A 195 -8.27 66.49 -53.42
C ALA A 195 -6.89 65.99 -53.85
N GLY A 196 -6.77 64.65 -54.11
CA GLY A 196 -5.59 64.07 -54.70
C GLY A 196 -4.35 64.08 -53.82
N GLN A 197 -4.52 64.34 -52.53
CA GLN A 197 -3.40 64.35 -51.55
C GLN A 197 -3.10 62.93 -51.10
N THR A 198 -1.83 62.60 -51.10
CA THR A 198 -1.35 61.33 -50.55
C THR A 198 -1.16 61.45 -49.08
N VAL A 199 -1.97 60.70 -48.32
CA VAL A 199 -1.91 60.58 -46.89
C VAL A 199 -1.13 59.29 -46.57
N SER A 200 -0.10 59.42 -45.77
CA SER A 200 0.60 58.24 -45.23
C SER A 200 -0.19 57.69 -44.04
N VAL A 201 -0.40 56.37 -44.02
CA VAL A 201 -1.18 55.67 -42.97
C VAL A 201 -0.27 54.62 -42.33
N MET A 202 -0.27 54.61 -41.03
CA MET A 202 0.37 53.56 -40.21
C MET A 202 -0.65 53.02 -39.22
N ALA A 203 -0.63 51.71 -39.05
CA ALA A 203 -1.43 51.04 -38.01
C ALA A 203 -0.52 50.30 -37.02
N GLY A 204 -0.83 50.37 -35.75
CA GLY A 204 -0.11 49.70 -34.69
C GLY A 204 -0.64 48.29 -34.41
N ASN A 205 -0.09 47.62 -33.39
CA ASN A 205 -0.52 46.30 -32.89
C ASN A 205 -0.63 45.22 -33.99
N GLY A 206 0.26 45.24 -34.95
CA GLY A 206 0.25 44.25 -36.03
C GLY A 206 -0.91 44.39 -37.03
N ALA A 207 -1.71 45.45 -36.95
CA ALA A 207 -2.77 45.69 -37.92
C ALA A 207 -2.20 46.12 -39.26
N THR A 208 -2.89 45.76 -40.30
CA THR A 208 -2.46 46.01 -41.69
C THR A 208 -3.39 47.01 -42.36
N THR A 209 -2.83 48.00 -43.06
CA THR A 209 -3.54 48.96 -43.84
C THR A 209 -2.73 49.28 -45.07
N ALA A 210 -3.36 49.91 -46.08
CA ALA A 210 -2.62 50.50 -47.21
C ALA A 210 -1.68 51.58 -46.64
N PRO A 211 -0.36 51.59 -46.96
CA PRO A 211 0.62 52.58 -46.38
C PRO A 211 0.32 54.00 -46.83
N THR A 212 -0.39 54.19 -47.96
CA THR A 212 -0.86 55.48 -48.43
C THR A 212 -2.27 55.36 -49.00
N VAL A 213 -3.04 56.44 -48.81
CA VAL A 213 -4.37 56.61 -49.45
C VAL A 213 -4.43 58.00 -50.09
N THR A 214 -5.29 58.19 -51.07
CA THR A 214 -5.40 59.47 -51.84
C THR A 214 -6.80 60.06 -51.65
N THR A 215 -6.84 61.36 -51.28
CA THR A 215 -8.10 62.06 -50.97
C THR A 215 -8.96 62.25 -52.23
N GLN A 216 -10.23 62.16 -52.07
CA GLN A 216 -11.29 62.45 -53.05
C GLN A 216 -11.50 63.95 -53.20
N PRO A 217 -12.35 64.43 -54.13
CA PRO A 217 -12.60 65.86 -54.34
C PRO A 217 -13.09 66.63 -53.13
N ASP A 218 -13.73 65.98 -52.18
CA ASP A 218 -14.21 66.55 -50.94
C ASP A 218 -13.16 66.61 -49.81
N GLY A 219 -11.92 66.18 -50.16
CA GLY A 219 -10.81 66.12 -49.21
C GLY A 219 -10.82 64.93 -48.29
N THR A 220 -11.80 63.99 -48.40
CA THR A 220 -11.91 62.82 -47.58
C THR A 220 -11.31 61.58 -48.30
N VAL A 221 -10.91 60.61 -47.50
CA VAL A 221 -10.59 59.26 -47.97
C VAL A 221 -10.84 58.26 -46.86
N GLU A 222 -11.33 57.10 -47.22
CA GLU A 222 -11.54 55.98 -46.31
C GLU A 222 -10.28 55.14 -46.19
N ILE A 223 -9.98 54.80 -44.92
CA ILE A 223 -8.87 53.90 -44.56
C ILE A 223 -9.45 52.58 -44.06
N SER A 224 -9.15 51.48 -44.72
CA SER A 224 -9.46 50.15 -44.27
C SER A 224 -8.27 49.58 -43.51
N VAL A 225 -8.55 49.09 -42.29
CA VAL A 225 -7.57 48.47 -41.42
C VAL A 225 -8.03 47.08 -41.05
N THR A 226 -7.21 46.06 -41.24
CA THR A 226 -7.43 44.68 -40.85
C THR A 226 -6.40 44.24 -39.84
N SER A 227 -6.73 43.24 -39.01
CA SER A 227 -5.76 42.69 -38.03
C SER A 227 -6.01 41.21 -37.81
N GLN A 228 -4.96 40.45 -37.53
CA GLN A 228 -5.02 39.12 -36.99
C GLN A 228 -4.85 39.15 -35.44
N THR A 229 -4.60 40.33 -34.90
CA THR A 229 -4.38 40.52 -33.46
C THR A 229 -5.56 41.29 -32.90
N ALA A 230 -6.23 40.71 -31.91
CA ALA A 230 -7.30 41.37 -31.17
C ALA A 230 -6.72 42.45 -30.23
N GLY A 231 -7.54 43.46 -30.00
CA GLY A 231 -7.17 44.57 -29.16
C GLY A 231 -7.18 45.89 -29.91
N ALA A 232 -6.79 46.96 -29.27
CA ALA A 232 -6.77 48.29 -29.81
C ALA A 232 -5.53 48.47 -30.71
N SER A 233 -5.78 48.93 -31.94
CA SER A 233 -4.77 49.37 -32.91
C SER A 233 -4.86 50.87 -33.10
N THR A 234 -3.78 51.57 -32.86
CA THR A 234 -3.69 53.01 -33.14
C THR A 234 -3.38 53.22 -34.63
N VAL A 235 -4.36 53.83 -35.32
CA VAL A 235 -4.20 54.21 -36.74
C VAL A 235 -3.80 55.69 -36.79
N THR A 236 -2.69 55.95 -37.44
CA THR A 236 -2.13 57.29 -37.59
C THR A 236 -2.17 57.66 -39.08
N ALA A 237 -2.89 58.72 -39.39
CA ALA A 237 -2.88 59.34 -40.69
C ALA A 237 -1.95 60.54 -40.63
N SER A 238 -1.07 60.75 -41.63
CA SER A 238 -0.16 61.86 -41.64
C SER A 238 0.05 62.40 -43.03
N ILE A 239 0.19 63.71 -43.15
CA ILE A 239 0.59 64.44 -44.32
C ILE A 239 1.47 65.61 -43.92
N ASN A 240 2.58 65.83 -44.64
CA ASN A 240 3.52 66.86 -44.26
C ASN A 240 3.95 66.73 -42.77
N ASN A 241 3.80 67.77 -41.99
CA ASN A 241 4.08 67.81 -40.53
C ASN A 241 2.79 67.65 -39.67
N SER A 242 1.64 67.31 -40.28
CA SER A 242 0.37 67.10 -39.61
C SER A 242 0.08 65.61 -39.48
N SER A 243 -0.33 65.23 -38.29
CA SER A 243 -0.80 63.85 -38.04
C SER A 243 -1.96 63.83 -37.02
N LEU A 244 -2.88 62.93 -37.19
CA LEU A 244 -3.87 62.54 -36.19
C LEU A 244 -3.88 61.03 -36.07
N SER A 245 -4.21 60.60 -34.85
CA SER A 245 -4.31 59.17 -34.51
C SER A 245 -5.68 58.89 -33.88
N GLN A 246 -6.24 57.73 -34.23
CA GLN A 246 -7.42 57.18 -33.66
C GLN A 246 -7.20 55.70 -33.36
N ASN A 247 -7.86 55.22 -32.30
CA ASN A 247 -7.86 53.80 -31.98
C ASN A 247 -9.05 53.12 -32.62
N VAL A 248 -8.78 51.98 -33.23
CA VAL A 248 -9.81 51.02 -33.62
C VAL A 248 -9.55 49.71 -32.87
N THR A 249 -10.60 49.02 -32.48
CA THR A 249 -10.56 47.80 -31.71
C THR A 249 -10.88 46.59 -32.58
N PHE A 250 -10.05 45.59 -32.54
CA PHE A 250 -10.35 44.31 -33.14
C PHE A 250 -10.77 43.31 -32.06
N VAL A 251 -11.81 42.53 -32.26
CA VAL A 251 -12.30 41.52 -31.35
C VAL A 251 -11.85 40.14 -31.87
N ALA A 252 -11.53 39.24 -30.91
CA ALA A 252 -11.17 37.88 -31.27
C ALA A 252 -12.38 37.16 -31.94
N ASP A 253 -12.11 36.37 -32.97
CA ASP A 253 -13.13 35.66 -33.73
C ASP A 253 -13.64 34.40 -32.99
N VAL A 254 -14.79 34.51 -32.38
CA VAL A 254 -15.43 33.43 -31.62
C VAL A 254 -15.82 32.22 -32.49
N SER A 255 -16.02 32.42 -33.78
CA SER A 255 -16.41 31.35 -34.70
C SER A 255 -15.31 30.31 -34.91
N THR A 256 -14.06 30.76 -34.79
CA THR A 256 -12.85 29.90 -34.92
C THR A 256 -12.27 29.48 -33.58
N ALA A 257 -13.05 29.63 -32.49
CA ALA A 257 -12.60 29.27 -31.13
C ALA A 257 -12.05 27.84 -31.07
N LYS A 258 -10.86 27.72 -30.50
CA LYS A 258 -10.18 26.43 -30.27
C LYS A 258 -9.53 26.39 -28.91
N ILE A 259 -9.36 25.17 -28.39
CA ILE A 259 -8.48 24.94 -27.24
C ILE A 259 -7.04 25.09 -27.71
N ALA A 260 -6.42 26.21 -27.38
CA ALA A 260 -5.05 26.49 -27.78
C ALA A 260 -4.07 25.70 -26.91
N ASP A 261 -4.39 25.56 -25.61
CA ASP A 261 -3.58 24.81 -24.66
C ASP A 261 -4.46 24.26 -23.53
N LEU A 262 -4.03 23.13 -22.98
CA LEU A 262 -4.57 22.51 -21.76
C LEU A 262 -3.39 22.03 -20.91
N VAL A 263 -3.16 22.68 -19.80
CA VAL A 263 -1.99 22.44 -18.93
C VAL A 263 -2.45 21.99 -17.56
N VAL A 264 -1.80 20.96 -17.04
CA VAL A 264 -1.99 20.52 -15.67
C VAL A 264 -1.23 21.48 -14.74
N ILE A 265 -1.93 22.10 -13.81
CA ILE A 265 -1.40 23.04 -12.82
C ILE A 265 -1.10 22.32 -11.50
N LYS A 266 -1.98 21.43 -11.09
CA LYS A 266 -1.81 20.61 -9.90
C LYS A 266 -2.19 19.18 -10.23
N ASP A 267 -1.32 18.25 -9.87
CA ASP A 267 -1.50 16.82 -10.03
C ASP A 267 -1.22 16.06 -8.74
N GLY A 268 -1.59 14.79 -8.69
CA GLY A 268 -1.35 13.94 -7.54
C GLY A 268 -2.23 14.25 -6.33
N SER A 269 -3.43 14.79 -6.53
CA SER A 269 -4.39 15.00 -5.45
C SER A 269 -4.93 13.67 -4.92
N GLU A 270 -5.30 13.66 -3.65
CA GLU A 270 -5.88 12.49 -3.01
C GLU A 270 -7.25 12.14 -3.60
N ALA A 271 -7.50 10.85 -3.76
CA ALA A 271 -8.78 10.33 -4.25
C ALA A 271 -9.84 10.31 -3.14
N ASP A 272 -10.07 11.46 -2.51
CA ASP A 272 -11.00 11.63 -1.39
C ASP A 272 -12.37 12.18 -1.84
N GLY A 273 -12.53 12.51 -3.12
CA GLY A 273 -13.73 13.11 -3.69
C GLY A 273 -13.82 14.61 -3.49
N SER A 274 -12.90 15.23 -2.77
CA SER A 274 -12.92 16.66 -2.41
C SER A 274 -11.66 17.41 -2.84
N THR A 275 -10.50 16.79 -2.74
CA THR A 275 -9.24 17.40 -3.12
C THR A 275 -9.06 17.35 -4.64
N ALA A 276 -9.00 18.55 -5.25
CA ALA A 276 -8.97 18.66 -6.70
C ALA A 276 -7.55 18.63 -7.27
N ASN A 277 -7.38 17.96 -8.40
CA ASN A 277 -6.39 18.28 -9.40
C ASN A 277 -6.90 19.46 -10.21
N THR A 278 -6.02 20.34 -10.65
CA THR A 278 -6.42 21.51 -11.42
C THR A 278 -5.69 21.57 -12.77
N LEU A 279 -6.43 21.90 -13.79
CA LEU A 279 -5.91 22.16 -15.11
C LEU A 279 -6.30 23.57 -15.50
N ARG A 280 -5.55 24.15 -16.43
CA ARG A 280 -5.89 25.43 -17.05
C ARG A 280 -6.01 25.23 -18.56
N ALA A 281 -7.20 25.50 -19.08
CA ALA A 281 -7.41 25.57 -20.51
C ALA A 281 -7.23 27.03 -20.98
N ARG A 282 -6.70 27.19 -22.18
CA ARG A 282 -6.65 28.46 -22.89
C ARG A 282 -7.37 28.34 -24.20
N VAL A 283 -8.32 29.24 -24.39
CA VAL A 283 -9.14 29.31 -25.61
C VAL A 283 -8.69 30.52 -26.41
N THR A 284 -8.43 30.29 -27.66
CA THR A 284 -8.07 31.35 -28.62
C THR A 284 -8.87 31.17 -29.92
N ASP A 285 -8.90 32.21 -30.73
CA ASP A 285 -9.31 32.09 -32.13
C ASP A 285 -8.22 31.38 -32.96
N ALA A 286 -8.41 31.34 -34.28
CA ALA A 286 -7.46 30.73 -35.21
C ALA A 286 -6.08 31.37 -35.17
N PHE A 287 -6.00 32.70 -34.87
CA PHE A 287 -4.79 33.49 -34.86
C PHE A 287 -4.11 33.57 -33.50
N GLY A 288 -4.73 33.00 -32.44
CA GLY A 288 -4.15 32.96 -31.11
C GLY A 288 -4.64 34.08 -30.18
N ASN A 289 -5.62 34.89 -30.60
CA ASN A 289 -6.20 35.87 -29.71
C ASN A 289 -7.05 35.20 -28.65
N ALA A 290 -6.90 35.65 -27.43
CA ALA A 290 -7.63 35.15 -26.28
C ALA A 290 -9.15 35.39 -26.42
N LEU A 291 -9.93 34.37 -26.10
CA LEU A 291 -11.39 34.43 -26.18
C LEU A 291 -12.01 34.39 -24.78
N ALA A 292 -12.51 35.51 -24.33
CA ALA A 292 -13.24 35.64 -23.08
C ALA A 292 -14.69 35.16 -23.21
N GLY A 293 -15.28 34.71 -22.09
CA GLY A 293 -16.70 34.36 -22.02
C GLY A 293 -17.11 33.14 -22.82
N GLN A 294 -16.15 32.34 -23.29
CA GLN A 294 -16.44 31.14 -24.06
C GLN A 294 -16.76 29.96 -23.16
N THR A 295 -17.81 29.25 -23.51
CA THR A 295 -18.18 28.00 -22.82
C THR A 295 -17.35 26.85 -23.33
N VAL A 296 -16.51 26.28 -22.46
CA VAL A 296 -15.70 25.08 -22.71
C VAL A 296 -16.40 23.89 -22.09
N SER A 297 -16.68 22.86 -22.88
CA SER A 297 -17.20 21.59 -22.39
C SER A 297 -16.04 20.76 -21.83
N VAL A 298 -16.24 20.18 -20.64
CA VAL A 298 -15.21 19.39 -19.96
C VAL A 298 -15.76 18.01 -19.62
N MET A 299 -14.93 16.99 -19.85
CA MET A 299 -15.21 15.62 -19.46
C MET A 299 -14.00 15.04 -18.77
N ALA A 300 -14.23 14.19 -17.78
CA ALA A 300 -13.18 13.46 -17.07
C ALA A 300 -13.47 11.97 -17.11
N GLY A 301 -12.42 11.15 -17.25
CA GLY A 301 -12.49 9.69 -17.23
C GLY A 301 -12.37 9.09 -15.85
N ASN A 302 -12.34 7.76 -15.77
CA ASN A 302 -12.09 6.97 -14.55
C ASN A 302 -12.98 7.36 -13.36
N GLY A 303 -14.24 7.74 -13.62
CA GLY A 303 -15.17 8.14 -12.56
C GLY A 303 -14.86 9.46 -11.86
N ALA A 304 -13.90 10.24 -12.38
CA ALA A 304 -13.61 11.55 -11.83
C ALA A 304 -14.75 12.54 -12.13
N THR A 305 -14.96 13.45 -11.22
CA THR A 305 -16.01 14.47 -11.27
C THR A 305 -15.41 15.81 -11.68
N VAL A 306 -16.05 16.44 -12.65
CA VAL A 306 -15.68 17.77 -13.15
C VAL A 306 -16.95 18.55 -13.47
N ALA A 307 -16.91 19.87 -13.41
CA ALA A 307 -17.98 20.70 -13.95
C ALA A 307 -18.08 20.45 -15.46
N PRO A 308 -19.25 20.09 -16.01
CA PRO A 308 -19.39 19.72 -17.43
C PRO A 308 -19.10 20.88 -18.37
N THR A 309 -19.21 22.12 -17.88
CA THR A 309 -18.88 23.34 -18.61
C THR A 309 -18.21 24.35 -17.70
N VAL A 310 -17.24 25.07 -18.27
CA VAL A 310 -16.55 26.20 -17.61
C VAL A 310 -16.52 27.38 -18.60
N ILE A 311 -16.35 28.59 -18.10
CA ILE A 311 -16.39 29.83 -18.92
C ILE A 311 -15.02 30.51 -18.80
N THR A 312 -14.46 30.91 -19.97
CA THR A 312 -13.16 31.58 -20.03
C THR A 312 -13.19 32.99 -19.46
N GLU A 313 -12.14 33.36 -18.75
CA GLU A 313 -11.86 34.70 -18.22
C GLU A 313 -11.40 35.65 -19.34
N PRO A 314 -11.22 36.97 -19.06
CA PRO A 314 -10.82 37.97 -20.07
C PRO A 314 -9.51 37.65 -20.80
N ASP A 315 -8.62 36.91 -20.22
CA ASP A 315 -7.35 36.48 -20.82
C ASP A 315 -7.48 35.20 -21.67
N GLY A 316 -8.71 34.71 -21.85
CA GLY A 316 -9.00 33.46 -22.57
C GLY A 316 -8.70 32.18 -21.80
N THR A 317 -8.28 32.29 -20.55
CA THR A 317 -7.99 31.11 -19.72
C THR A 317 -9.19 30.72 -18.86
N VAL A 318 -9.21 29.46 -18.44
CA VAL A 318 -10.16 28.97 -17.44
C VAL A 318 -9.53 27.85 -16.65
N GLU A 319 -9.74 27.85 -15.35
CA GLU A 319 -9.31 26.78 -14.47
C GLU A 319 -10.38 25.68 -14.41
N ILE A 320 -9.92 24.43 -14.49
CA ILE A 320 -10.74 23.22 -14.43
C ILE A 320 -10.33 22.46 -13.18
N SER A 321 -11.24 22.31 -12.23
CA SER A 321 -11.07 21.53 -11.03
C SER A 321 -11.68 20.15 -11.23
N VAL A 322 -10.88 19.12 -10.99
CA VAL A 322 -11.28 17.73 -11.15
C VAL A 322 -11.07 17.00 -9.83
N THR A 323 -12.07 16.31 -9.31
CA THR A 323 -12.00 15.49 -8.10
C THR A 323 -12.30 14.05 -8.43
N SER A 324 -11.83 13.10 -7.60
CA SER A 324 -12.13 11.68 -7.77
C SER A 324 -12.16 10.96 -6.43
N GLN A 325 -13.00 9.94 -6.34
CA GLN A 325 -12.94 8.94 -5.27
C GLN A 325 -12.14 7.71 -5.69
N THR A 326 -11.76 7.62 -6.98
CA THR A 326 -11.00 6.51 -7.53
C THR A 326 -9.58 6.95 -7.80
N ALA A 327 -8.62 6.28 -7.20
CA ALA A 327 -7.20 6.50 -7.48
C ALA A 327 -6.83 5.97 -8.88
N GLY A 328 -5.89 6.62 -9.51
CA GLY A 328 -5.43 6.28 -10.84
C GLY A 328 -5.44 7.47 -11.78
N ILE A 329 -5.22 7.21 -13.04
CA ILE A 329 -5.14 8.22 -14.09
C ILE A 329 -6.54 8.51 -14.60
N SER A 330 -6.89 9.81 -14.67
CA SER A 330 -8.12 10.32 -15.28
C SER A 330 -7.75 11.22 -16.45
N ALA A 331 -8.20 10.87 -17.65
CA ALA A 331 -8.06 11.73 -18.81
C ALA A 331 -9.10 12.84 -18.73
N VAL A 332 -8.65 14.09 -18.68
CA VAL A 332 -9.50 15.29 -18.68
C VAL A 332 -9.47 15.90 -20.07
N THR A 333 -10.62 15.99 -20.70
CA THR A 333 -10.78 16.53 -22.05
C THR A 333 -11.56 17.83 -21.99
N ALA A 334 -10.94 18.91 -22.48
CA ALA A 334 -11.60 20.19 -22.71
C ALA A 334 -11.90 20.33 -24.20
N SER A 335 -13.10 20.78 -24.55
CA SER A 335 -13.53 20.94 -25.94
C SER A 335 -14.35 22.18 -26.15
N ILE A 336 -14.18 22.80 -27.32
CA ILE A 336 -14.97 23.90 -27.83
C ILE A 336 -15.07 23.76 -29.36
N ASN A 337 -16.27 23.94 -29.91
CA ASN A 337 -16.54 23.72 -31.32
C ASN A 337 -16.02 22.32 -31.73
N SER A 338 -15.17 22.23 -32.75
CA SER A 338 -14.53 21.00 -33.21
C SER A 338 -13.14 20.77 -32.61
N SER A 339 -12.68 21.66 -31.75
CA SER A 339 -11.35 21.58 -31.10
C SER A 339 -11.45 20.90 -29.75
N SER A 340 -10.54 19.97 -29.49
CA SER A 340 -10.42 19.33 -28.19
C SER A 340 -8.97 19.06 -27.84
N GLN A 341 -8.66 19.13 -26.56
CA GLN A 341 -7.40 18.64 -25.99
C GLN A 341 -7.66 17.82 -24.74
N SER A 342 -6.81 16.83 -24.54
CA SER A 342 -6.88 15.97 -23.36
C SER A 342 -5.55 15.96 -22.62
N ARG A 343 -5.62 15.89 -21.30
CA ARG A 343 -4.48 15.70 -20.39
C ARG A 343 -4.85 14.73 -19.29
N ASP A 344 -3.89 13.93 -18.93
CA ASP A 344 -4.03 13.01 -17.82
C ASP A 344 -3.70 13.72 -16.51
N VAL A 345 -4.53 13.48 -15.51
CA VAL A 345 -4.26 13.81 -14.11
C VAL A 345 -4.31 12.54 -13.30
N THR A 346 -3.47 12.46 -12.28
CA THR A 346 -3.35 11.30 -11.40
C THR A 346 -3.98 11.58 -10.06
N PHE A 347 -4.83 10.69 -9.61
CA PHE A 347 -5.32 10.70 -8.24
C PHE A 347 -4.63 9.60 -7.46
N ILE A 348 -4.13 9.93 -6.29
CA ILE A 348 -3.47 8.99 -5.38
C ILE A 348 -4.43 8.56 -4.28
N ALA A 349 -4.32 7.32 -3.84
CA ALA A 349 -5.10 6.83 -2.71
C ALA A 349 -4.74 7.61 -1.44
N ASP A 350 -5.73 7.96 -0.62
CA ASP A 350 -5.54 8.75 0.60
C ASP A 350 -4.99 7.88 1.74
N VAL A 351 -3.70 7.99 1.98
CA VAL A 351 -3.01 7.24 3.02
C VAL A 351 -3.49 7.55 4.45
N ARG A 352 -4.10 8.72 4.68
CA ARG A 352 -4.61 9.13 6.00
C ARG A 352 -5.83 8.32 6.42
N THR A 353 -6.60 7.87 5.46
CA THR A 353 -7.79 7.05 5.68
C THR A 353 -7.53 5.56 5.49
N ALA A 354 -6.24 5.16 5.47
CA ALA A 354 -5.84 3.76 5.32
C ALA A 354 -6.54 2.86 6.34
N LYS A 355 -7.12 1.79 5.83
CA LYS A 355 -7.80 0.77 6.64
C LYS A 355 -7.46 -0.63 6.14
N ILE A 356 -7.54 -1.59 7.04
CA ILE A 356 -7.51 -2.98 6.65
C ILE A 356 -8.86 -3.31 5.98
N ALA A 357 -8.84 -3.49 4.68
CA ALA A 357 -10.04 -3.83 3.92
C ALA A 357 -10.36 -5.32 4.03
N GLU A 358 -9.32 -6.15 4.04
CA GLU A 358 -9.45 -7.59 4.10
C GLU A 358 -8.25 -8.21 4.80
N LEU A 359 -8.50 -9.29 5.53
CA LEU A 359 -7.49 -10.19 6.08
C LEU A 359 -8.00 -11.62 5.83
N GLU A 360 -7.32 -12.34 4.97
CA GLU A 360 -7.68 -13.68 4.54
C GLU A 360 -6.61 -14.69 4.95
N VAL A 361 -7.03 -15.88 5.35
CA VAL A 361 -6.12 -17.00 5.62
C VAL A 361 -5.89 -17.76 4.31
N ILE A 362 -4.66 -17.75 3.84
CA ILE A 362 -4.27 -18.43 2.60
C ILE A 362 -3.84 -19.88 2.87
N ARG A 363 -3.10 -20.07 3.96
CA ARG A 363 -2.66 -21.40 4.40
C ARG A 363 -2.87 -21.52 5.90
N ASP A 364 -3.48 -22.63 6.31
CA ASP A 364 -3.73 -22.97 7.70
C ASP A 364 -3.21 -24.37 8.03
N ASN A 365 -3.22 -24.73 9.31
CA ASN A 365 -2.78 -26.01 9.83
C ASN A 365 -1.29 -26.33 9.57
N ALA A 366 -0.46 -25.32 9.63
CA ALA A 366 0.99 -25.53 9.59
C ALA A 366 1.45 -26.29 10.83
N VAL A 367 2.52 -27.06 10.68
CA VAL A 367 3.14 -27.79 11.78
C VAL A 367 3.76 -26.79 12.77
N ALA A 368 3.60 -27.05 14.07
CA ALA A 368 4.16 -26.25 15.15
C ALA A 368 5.66 -26.56 15.34
N ASP A 369 6.46 -26.41 14.29
CA ASP A 369 7.91 -26.70 14.26
C ASP A 369 8.77 -25.43 14.37
N GLY A 370 8.14 -24.26 14.47
CA GLY A 370 8.81 -22.96 14.51
C GLY A 370 9.29 -22.45 13.15
N SER A 371 9.16 -23.23 12.09
CA SER A 371 9.64 -22.91 10.75
C SER A 371 8.56 -22.95 9.67
N THR A 372 7.65 -23.89 9.77
CA THR A 372 6.53 -24.02 8.84
C THR A 372 5.48 -22.95 9.14
N ALA A 373 5.20 -22.09 8.16
CA ALA A 373 4.32 -20.96 8.35
C ALA A 373 2.87 -21.25 7.94
N ASN A 374 1.93 -20.77 8.72
CA ASN A 374 0.62 -20.36 8.24
C ASN A 374 0.76 -19.02 7.53
N THR A 375 0.01 -18.78 6.47
CA THR A 375 0.07 -17.54 5.71
C THR A 375 -1.29 -16.88 5.63
N LEU A 376 -1.27 -15.56 5.82
CA LEU A 376 -2.46 -14.72 5.64
C LEU A 376 -2.11 -13.63 4.62
N GLN A 377 -3.11 -13.16 3.92
CA GLN A 377 -3.01 -12.00 3.06
C GLN A 377 -3.83 -10.86 3.64
N VAL A 378 -3.21 -9.72 3.82
CA VAL A 378 -3.90 -8.49 4.19
C VAL A 378 -4.01 -7.59 2.96
N LYS A 379 -5.14 -6.92 2.82
CA LYS A 379 -5.36 -5.89 1.81
C LYS A 379 -5.68 -4.58 2.49
N VAL A 380 -4.94 -3.54 2.11
CA VAL A 380 -5.09 -2.19 2.64
C VAL A 380 -5.67 -1.29 1.56
N THR A 381 -6.70 -0.57 1.91
CA THR A 381 -7.33 0.44 1.06
C THR A 381 -7.52 1.74 1.84
N ASP A 382 -7.78 2.82 1.11
CA ASP A 382 -8.31 4.03 1.71
C ASP A 382 -9.81 3.90 2.04
N ALA A 383 -10.45 4.98 2.46
CA ALA A 383 -11.89 5.00 2.78
C ALA A 383 -12.76 4.67 1.56
N ASN A 384 -12.31 5.05 0.36
CA ASN A 384 -13.04 4.87 -0.91
C ASN A 384 -12.76 3.51 -1.58
N GLY A 385 -11.87 2.69 -1.02
CA GLY A 385 -11.54 1.37 -1.53
C GLY A 385 -10.34 1.34 -2.48
N ASN A 386 -9.62 2.44 -2.67
CA ASN A 386 -8.42 2.46 -3.47
C ASN A 386 -7.29 1.74 -2.74
N THR A 387 -6.57 0.90 -3.46
CA THR A 387 -5.46 0.13 -2.88
C THR A 387 -4.29 1.03 -2.50
N LEU A 388 -3.69 0.74 -1.35
CA LEU A 388 -2.59 1.53 -0.80
C LEU A 388 -1.29 0.74 -0.79
N ALA A 389 -0.37 1.13 -1.64
CA ALA A 389 0.99 0.62 -1.71
C ALA A 389 1.88 1.23 -0.62
N GLY A 390 2.91 0.49 -0.22
CA GLY A 390 3.96 1.01 0.68
C GLY A 390 3.49 1.29 2.10
N GLN A 391 2.31 0.79 2.50
CA GLN A 391 1.79 1.03 3.85
C GLN A 391 2.36 0.02 4.84
N ALA A 392 2.82 0.53 5.97
CA ALA A 392 3.28 -0.29 7.08
C ALA A 392 2.06 -0.78 7.88
N VAL A 393 1.81 -2.07 7.84
CA VAL A 393 0.77 -2.74 8.62
C VAL A 393 1.42 -3.36 9.85
N SER A 394 0.94 -3.00 11.03
CA SER A 394 1.35 -3.64 12.28
C SER A 394 0.66 -4.98 12.42
N VAL A 395 1.43 -6.01 12.78
CA VAL A 395 0.91 -7.36 12.93
C VAL A 395 1.25 -7.89 14.32
N LEU A 396 0.26 -8.52 14.92
CA LEU A 396 0.41 -9.20 16.21
C LEU A 396 -0.16 -10.61 16.10
N ALA A 397 0.52 -11.57 16.70
CA ALA A 397 0.03 -12.94 16.79
C ALA A 397 -0.04 -13.36 18.27
N GLY A 398 -1.10 -14.10 18.60
CA GLY A 398 -1.32 -14.68 19.93
C GLY A 398 -0.64 -16.04 20.10
N ASN A 399 -0.85 -16.68 21.26
CA ASN A 399 -0.39 -18.03 21.58
C ASN A 399 1.10 -18.26 21.28
N SER A 400 1.94 -17.26 21.61
CA SER A 400 3.40 -17.29 21.38
C SER A 400 3.82 -17.54 19.93
N ALA A 401 2.91 -17.37 18.97
CA ALA A 401 3.26 -17.46 17.57
C ALA A 401 4.14 -16.27 17.16
N MET A 402 5.09 -16.53 16.28
CA MET A 402 6.05 -15.55 15.80
C MET A 402 5.60 -15.00 14.46
N VAL A 403 5.62 -13.67 14.35
CA VAL A 403 5.26 -12.93 13.14
C VAL A 403 6.15 -11.69 13.04
N ALA A 404 6.40 -11.21 11.85
CA ALA A 404 7.01 -9.90 11.68
C ALA A 404 6.06 -8.82 12.26
N SER A 405 6.56 -7.99 13.17
CA SER A 405 5.74 -6.96 13.82
C SER A 405 5.17 -5.92 12.87
N THR A 406 5.80 -5.76 11.70
CA THR A 406 5.35 -4.89 10.62
C THR A 406 5.60 -5.54 9.26
N VAL A 407 4.66 -5.37 8.35
CA VAL A 407 4.77 -5.76 6.94
C VAL A 407 4.36 -4.58 6.06
N THR A 408 4.87 -4.53 4.83
CA THR A 408 4.63 -3.38 3.93
C THR A 408 3.88 -3.84 2.70
N THR A 409 2.81 -3.12 2.33
CA THR A 409 1.95 -3.47 1.20
C THR A 409 2.66 -3.26 -0.15
N LYS A 410 2.39 -4.18 -1.08
CA LYS A 410 2.82 -4.13 -2.49
C LYS A 410 1.99 -3.10 -3.27
N PRO A 411 2.32 -2.84 -4.57
CA PRO A 411 1.58 -1.90 -5.40
C PRO A 411 0.08 -2.18 -5.53
N ASP A 412 -0.34 -3.42 -5.39
CA ASP A 412 -1.75 -3.85 -5.42
C ASP A 412 -2.48 -3.67 -4.07
N GLY A 413 -1.80 -3.09 -3.08
CA GLY A 413 -2.32 -2.89 -1.73
C GLY A 413 -2.32 -4.14 -0.88
N THR A 414 -1.77 -5.26 -1.35
CA THR A 414 -1.73 -6.51 -0.59
C THR A 414 -0.36 -6.74 0.06
N VAL A 415 -0.34 -7.53 1.11
CA VAL A 415 0.89 -8.09 1.67
C VAL A 415 0.60 -9.42 2.35
N GLU A 416 1.52 -10.34 2.21
CA GLU A 416 1.46 -11.63 2.86
C GLU A 416 2.11 -11.58 4.25
N ILE A 417 1.43 -12.20 5.21
CA ILE A 417 1.89 -12.36 6.58
C ILE A 417 2.21 -13.84 6.80
N SER A 418 3.45 -14.14 7.14
CA SER A 418 3.89 -15.47 7.53
C SER A 418 3.95 -15.56 9.04
N VAL A 419 3.24 -16.53 9.59
CA VAL A 419 3.15 -16.77 11.03
C VAL A 419 3.68 -18.17 11.32
N THR A 420 4.64 -18.31 12.22
CA THR A 420 5.19 -19.60 12.67
C THR A 420 4.97 -19.78 14.16
N SER A 421 4.93 -21.01 14.63
CA SER A 421 4.79 -21.31 16.06
C SER A 421 5.49 -22.61 16.43
N GLN A 422 6.01 -22.65 17.64
CA GLN A 422 6.44 -23.90 18.29
C GLN A 422 5.33 -24.49 19.18
N THR A 423 4.23 -23.73 19.35
CA THR A 423 3.10 -24.16 20.18
C THR A 423 1.93 -24.51 19.30
N ALA A 424 1.44 -25.72 19.40
CA ALA A 424 0.22 -26.19 18.72
C ALA A 424 -1.02 -25.52 19.32
N GLY A 425 -2.01 -25.32 18.49
CA GLY A 425 -3.26 -24.68 18.90
C GLY A 425 -3.59 -23.48 18.04
N THR A 426 -4.64 -22.76 18.40
CA THR A 426 -5.13 -21.61 17.66
C THR A 426 -4.39 -20.34 18.07
N SER A 427 -3.89 -19.61 17.08
CA SER A 427 -3.25 -18.32 17.23
C SER A 427 -4.10 -17.25 16.52
N THR A 428 -4.49 -16.22 17.23
CA THR A 428 -5.20 -15.07 16.64
C THR A 428 -4.18 -14.10 16.07
N VAL A 429 -4.24 -13.88 14.76
CA VAL A 429 -3.40 -12.92 14.04
C VAL A 429 -4.21 -11.65 13.81
N THR A 430 -3.70 -10.53 14.26
CA THR A 430 -4.32 -9.21 14.13
C THR A 430 -3.44 -8.32 13.26
N ALA A 431 -3.99 -7.83 12.16
CA ALA A 431 -3.38 -6.81 11.32
C ALA A 431 -4.04 -5.47 11.62
N SER A 432 -3.25 -4.42 11.77
CA SER A 432 -3.76 -3.08 12.09
C SER A 432 -3.00 -1.98 11.38
N ILE A 433 -3.74 -0.94 11.00
CA ILE A 433 -3.21 0.30 10.44
C ILE A 433 -4.10 1.45 10.89
N ASN A 434 -3.53 2.55 11.34
CA ASN A 434 -4.25 3.66 11.94
C ASN A 434 -5.21 3.15 13.05
N SER A 435 -6.50 3.45 12.94
CA SER A 435 -7.55 2.95 13.87
C SER A 435 -8.26 1.69 13.36
N SER A 436 -7.85 1.15 12.21
CA SER A 436 -8.48 -0.03 11.61
C SER A 436 -7.71 -1.29 11.97
N SER A 437 -8.43 -2.33 12.36
CA SER A 437 -7.85 -3.65 12.61
C SER A 437 -8.80 -4.77 12.22
N LEU A 438 -8.23 -5.86 11.74
CA LEU A 438 -8.93 -7.13 11.54
C LEU A 438 -8.12 -8.26 12.14
N SER A 439 -8.83 -9.29 12.62
CA SER A 439 -8.21 -10.47 13.20
C SER A 439 -8.72 -11.73 12.52
N ARG A 440 -7.83 -12.72 12.39
CA ARG A 440 -8.15 -14.08 11.94
C ARG A 440 -7.40 -15.09 12.78
N ASN A 441 -8.04 -16.24 12.95
CA ASN A 441 -7.42 -17.36 13.62
C ASN A 441 -6.72 -18.25 12.61
N VAL A 442 -5.51 -18.69 12.97
CA VAL A 442 -4.78 -19.76 12.30
C VAL A 442 -4.48 -20.85 13.31
N THR A 443 -4.45 -22.08 12.87
CA THR A 443 -4.22 -23.27 13.71
C THR A 443 -2.84 -23.84 13.42
N PHE A 444 -2.10 -24.14 14.46
CA PHE A 444 -0.87 -24.90 14.37
C PHE A 444 -1.12 -26.31 14.90
N VAL A 445 -0.66 -27.31 14.17
CA VAL A 445 -0.79 -28.72 14.54
C VAL A 445 0.52 -29.24 15.09
N ALA A 446 0.48 -30.09 16.13
CA ALA A 446 1.68 -30.70 16.69
C ALA A 446 2.39 -31.55 15.62
N ASP A 447 3.72 -31.56 15.65
CA ASP A 447 4.54 -32.27 14.68
C ASP A 447 4.64 -33.76 15.01
N VAL A 448 3.84 -34.56 14.34
CA VAL A 448 3.85 -36.03 14.50
C VAL A 448 5.17 -36.66 14.08
N SER A 449 5.95 -36.02 13.22
CA SER A 449 7.22 -36.57 12.74
C SER A 449 8.30 -36.59 13.82
N THR A 450 8.18 -35.67 14.78
CA THR A 450 9.11 -35.56 15.93
C THR A 450 8.54 -36.15 17.22
N ALA A 451 7.49 -36.97 17.10
CA ALA A 451 6.84 -37.59 18.24
C ALA A 451 7.85 -38.32 19.15
N LYS A 452 7.82 -38.03 20.43
CA LYS A 452 8.65 -38.62 21.46
C LYS A 452 7.86 -38.94 22.72
N ILE A 453 8.30 -39.94 23.46
CA ILE A 453 7.79 -40.18 24.81
C ILE A 453 8.31 -39.05 25.71
N ALA A 454 7.42 -38.17 26.13
CA ALA A 454 7.78 -37.06 27.01
C ALA A 454 7.84 -37.49 28.46
N ASP A 455 6.99 -38.43 28.85
CA ASP A 455 6.90 -38.91 30.22
C ASP A 455 6.31 -40.34 30.24
N LEU A 456 6.76 -41.14 31.21
CA LEU A 456 6.24 -42.47 31.52
C LEU A 456 6.27 -42.60 33.04
N VAL A 457 5.12 -42.56 33.68
CA VAL A 457 4.94 -42.49 35.13
C VAL A 457 4.21 -43.73 35.60
N VAL A 458 4.71 -44.38 36.64
CA VAL A 458 4.01 -45.48 37.33
C VAL A 458 2.91 -44.89 38.22
N ILE A 459 1.70 -45.29 37.98
CA ILE A 459 0.50 -44.87 38.73
C ILE A 459 0.15 -45.87 39.80
N GLN A 460 0.22 -47.18 39.49
CA GLN A 460 0.01 -48.28 40.43
C GLN A 460 1.16 -49.26 40.31
N ASP A 461 1.75 -49.62 41.44
CA ASP A 461 2.83 -50.57 41.54
C ASP A 461 2.55 -51.60 42.61
N ASN A 462 3.38 -52.65 42.69
CA ASN A 462 3.29 -53.73 43.65
C ASN A 462 1.98 -54.56 43.56
N SER A 463 1.46 -54.69 42.36
CA SER A 463 0.31 -55.59 42.13
C SER A 463 0.75 -57.04 42.33
N VAL A 464 -0.20 -57.86 42.71
CA VAL A 464 0.04 -59.28 42.93
C VAL A 464 0.32 -60.01 41.60
N ALA A 465 1.28 -60.86 41.60
CA ALA A 465 1.69 -61.66 40.43
C ALA A 465 0.70 -62.84 40.23
N ASP A 466 -0.59 -62.51 40.01
CA ASP A 466 -1.66 -63.44 39.77
C ASP A 466 -2.12 -63.56 38.33
N GLY A 467 -1.50 -62.75 37.45
CA GLY A 467 -1.84 -62.65 36.04
C GLY A 467 -3.09 -61.82 35.73
N ALA A 468 -3.78 -61.30 36.76
CA ALA A 468 -5.05 -60.56 36.65
C ALA A 468 -4.92 -59.14 37.16
N MET A 469 -4.24 -58.93 38.33
CA MET A 469 -4.04 -57.63 38.92
C MET A 469 -2.92 -56.91 38.15
N ALA A 470 -3.25 -55.70 37.62
CA ALA A 470 -2.30 -54.94 36.81
C ALA A 470 -1.55 -53.88 37.61
N ASN A 471 -0.29 -53.72 37.32
CA ASN A 471 0.39 -52.44 37.53
C ASN A 471 0.01 -51.51 36.40
N THR A 472 -0.15 -50.22 36.68
CA THR A 472 -0.55 -49.22 35.67
C THR A 472 0.49 -48.11 35.55
N LEU A 473 0.79 -47.77 34.31
CA LEU A 473 1.64 -46.63 33.98
C LEU A 473 0.82 -45.67 33.14
N ARG A 474 1.12 -44.38 33.30
CA ARG A 474 0.59 -43.35 32.39
C ARG A 474 1.77 -42.81 31.60
N MET A 475 1.61 -42.82 30.30
CA MET A 475 2.56 -42.30 29.34
C MET A 475 2.00 -41.03 28.71
N ARG A 476 2.89 -40.10 28.35
CA ARG A 476 2.57 -38.91 27.59
C ARG A 476 3.51 -38.78 26.38
N VAL A 477 2.90 -38.53 25.20
CA VAL A 477 3.62 -38.32 23.93
C VAL A 477 3.50 -36.85 23.55
N THR A 478 4.61 -36.27 23.18
CA THR A 478 4.68 -34.90 22.66
C THR A 478 5.58 -34.87 21.43
N ASP A 479 5.48 -33.75 20.68
CA ASP A 479 6.49 -33.44 19.67
C ASP A 479 7.79 -32.93 20.31
N ALA A 480 8.72 -32.47 19.46
CA ALA A 480 10.02 -31.95 19.92
C ALA A 480 9.85 -30.72 20.83
N PHE A 481 8.82 -29.91 20.63
CA PHE A 481 8.55 -28.66 21.35
C PHE A 481 7.63 -28.82 22.57
N GLY A 482 7.13 -30.06 22.82
CA GLY A 482 6.30 -30.38 23.97
C GLY A 482 4.80 -30.28 23.71
N ASN A 483 4.37 -30.08 22.46
CA ASN A 483 2.95 -30.14 22.12
C ASN A 483 2.46 -31.58 22.21
N THR A 484 1.31 -31.78 22.85
CA THR A 484 0.72 -33.10 23.05
C THR A 484 0.26 -33.71 21.71
N LEU A 485 0.52 -34.99 21.57
CA LEU A 485 0.20 -35.75 20.35
C LEU A 485 -0.83 -36.82 20.66
N GLY A 486 -2.09 -36.54 20.30
CA GLY A 486 -3.17 -37.52 20.35
C GLY A 486 -3.17 -38.44 19.12
N GLY A 487 -3.74 -39.64 19.30
CA GLY A 487 -3.89 -40.60 18.22
C GLY A 487 -2.59 -41.28 17.77
N GLN A 488 -1.51 -41.15 18.56
CA GLN A 488 -0.23 -41.78 18.21
C GLN A 488 -0.20 -43.24 18.67
N THR A 489 0.25 -44.11 17.80
CA THR A 489 0.49 -45.53 18.11
C THR A 489 1.87 -45.67 18.73
N VAL A 490 1.93 -46.14 19.94
CA VAL A 490 3.18 -46.37 20.71
C VAL A 490 3.35 -47.88 20.90
N SER A 491 4.52 -48.39 20.61
CA SER A 491 4.91 -49.76 20.90
C SER A 491 5.27 -49.88 22.38
N VAL A 492 4.77 -50.95 23.04
CA VAL A 492 5.05 -51.20 24.43
C VAL A 492 5.58 -52.63 24.58
N THR A 493 6.59 -52.82 25.35
CA THR A 493 7.15 -54.14 25.72
C THR A 493 7.34 -54.21 27.22
N ALA A 494 7.25 -55.40 27.75
CA ALA A 494 7.61 -55.69 29.15
C ALA A 494 8.48 -56.93 29.18
N ASP A 495 9.44 -56.99 30.09
CA ASP A 495 10.26 -58.16 30.33
C ASP A 495 9.75 -59.02 31.48
N ASN A 496 10.55 -59.95 32.04
CA ASN A 496 10.25 -60.83 33.15
C ASN A 496 8.89 -61.56 32.94
N SER A 497 8.57 -61.93 31.68
CA SER A 497 7.29 -62.60 31.34
C SER A 497 6.03 -61.80 31.67
N ALA A 498 6.14 -60.52 31.95
CA ALA A 498 4.98 -59.68 32.17
C ALA A 498 4.25 -59.46 30.84
N MET A 499 2.92 -59.39 30.90
CA MET A 499 2.02 -59.23 29.75
C MET A 499 1.56 -57.80 29.69
N VAL A 500 1.74 -57.21 28.50
CA VAL A 500 1.30 -55.83 28.16
C VAL A 500 0.75 -55.84 26.72
N ALA A 501 -0.15 -54.93 26.41
CA ALA A 501 -0.57 -54.70 25.02
C ALA A 501 0.65 -54.22 24.22
N SER A 502 0.95 -54.87 23.10
CA SER A 502 2.12 -54.57 22.28
C SER A 502 2.08 -53.14 21.67
N THR A 503 0.89 -52.56 21.52
CA THR A 503 0.66 -51.18 21.09
C THR A 503 -0.48 -50.55 21.88
N VAL A 504 -0.34 -49.26 22.14
CA VAL A 504 -1.36 -48.40 22.73
C VAL A 504 -1.50 -47.13 21.88
N ILE A 505 -2.67 -46.48 21.94
CA ILE A 505 -2.94 -45.26 21.19
C ILE A 505 -3.21 -44.13 22.18
N THR A 506 -2.53 -42.98 21.99
CA THR A 506 -2.71 -41.81 22.87
C THR A 506 -4.08 -41.17 22.71
N GLY A 507 -4.69 -40.74 23.78
CA GLY A 507 -5.89 -39.91 23.79
C GLY A 507 -5.65 -38.51 23.23
N PRO A 508 -6.70 -37.68 23.08
CA PRO A 508 -6.57 -36.34 22.51
C PRO A 508 -5.60 -35.42 23.26
N ASP A 509 -5.39 -35.68 24.53
CA ASP A 509 -4.47 -34.96 25.42
C ASP A 509 -3.01 -35.47 25.34
N GLY A 510 -2.76 -36.40 24.43
CA GLY A 510 -1.45 -37.03 24.26
C GLY A 510 -1.11 -38.06 25.32
N THR A 511 -2.02 -38.42 26.22
CA THR A 511 -1.77 -39.40 27.28
C THR A 511 -2.42 -40.76 26.98
N VAL A 512 -1.90 -41.84 27.58
CA VAL A 512 -2.51 -43.14 27.56
C VAL A 512 -2.08 -43.95 28.79
N GLU A 513 -2.95 -44.77 29.33
CA GLU A 513 -2.64 -45.72 30.40
C GLU A 513 -2.22 -47.07 29.84
N ILE A 514 -1.19 -47.63 30.44
CA ILE A 514 -0.63 -48.93 30.11
C ILE A 514 -0.89 -49.83 31.30
N SER A 515 -1.61 -50.94 31.11
CA SER A 515 -1.84 -51.97 32.08
C SER A 515 -0.90 -53.13 31.84
N VAL A 516 -0.16 -53.54 32.86
CA VAL A 516 0.84 -54.60 32.81
C VAL A 516 0.47 -55.65 33.85
N THR A 517 0.36 -56.90 33.51
CA THR A 517 0.08 -58.03 34.43
C THR A 517 1.22 -59.04 34.38
N SER A 518 1.41 -59.79 35.46
CA SER A 518 2.42 -60.86 35.47
C SER A 518 2.03 -62.01 36.38
N GLN A 519 2.46 -63.20 36.04
CA GLN A 519 2.42 -64.37 36.94
C GLN A 519 3.77 -64.60 37.63
N THR A 520 4.78 -63.81 37.24
CA THR A 520 6.13 -63.90 37.79
C THR A 520 6.36 -62.68 38.73
N ALA A 521 6.63 -62.96 39.97
CA ALA A 521 7.00 -61.91 40.93
C ALA A 521 8.38 -61.37 40.65
N GLY A 522 8.57 -60.08 40.92
CA GLY A 522 9.88 -59.42 40.68
C GLY A 522 9.67 -58.14 39.89
N ILE A 523 10.74 -57.54 39.48
CA ILE A 523 10.76 -56.28 38.71
C ILE A 523 10.56 -56.65 37.24
N SER A 524 9.64 -55.94 36.57
CA SER A 524 9.47 -55.96 35.14
C SER A 524 9.79 -54.59 34.58
N ILE A 525 10.64 -54.44 33.59
CA ILE A 525 10.98 -53.22 32.89
C ILE A 525 9.94 -53.04 31.75
N VAL A 526 9.11 -52.01 31.90
CA VAL A 526 8.12 -51.63 30.86
C VAL A 526 8.76 -50.55 30.00
N THR A 527 8.91 -50.83 28.72
CA THR A 527 9.48 -49.90 27.73
C THR A 527 8.43 -49.46 26.72
N ALA A 528 8.18 -48.16 26.67
CA ALA A 528 7.37 -47.54 25.63
C ALA A 528 8.28 -46.91 24.57
N SER A 529 7.95 -47.05 23.28
CA SER A 529 8.73 -46.53 22.18
C SER A 529 7.87 -46.00 21.03
N ILE A 530 8.30 -44.86 20.48
CA ILE A 530 7.73 -44.24 19.29
C ILE A 530 8.85 -43.58 18.49
N ASN A 531 8.90 -43.77 17.19
CA ASN A 531 9.98 -43.29 16.33
C ASN A 531 11.34 -43.73 16.91
N ASN A 532 12.22 -42.77 17.20
CA ASN A 532 13.54 -43.03 17.81
C ASN A 532 13.56 -42.72 19.33
N SER A 533 12.40 -42.47 19.92
CA SER A 533 12.27 -42.17 21.35
C SER A 533 11.79 -43.38 22.11
N SER A 534 12.43 -43.68 23.23
CA SER A 534 11.99 -44.71 24.17
C SER A 534 12.22 -44.27 25.60
N LEU A 535 11.30 -44.67 26.48
CA LEU A 535 11.44 -44.56 27.92
C LEU A 535 11.06 -45.87 28.58
N SER A 536 11.77 -46.23 29.66
CA SER A 536 11.49 -47.43 30.43
C SER A 536 11.21 -47.05 31.89
N ARG A 537 10.36 -47.86 32.55
CA ARG A 537 10.08 -47.78 33.99
C ARG A 537 9.96 -49.18 34.54
N ASP A 538 10.44 -49.32 35.73
CA ASP A 538 10.32 -50.55 36.49
C ASP A 538 8.96 -50.58 37.19
N VAL A 539 8.33 -51.71 37.13
CA VAL A 539 7.12 -52.05 37.91
C VAL A 539 7.41 -53.36 38.66
N THR A 540 6.97 -53.46 39.91
CA THR A 540 7.21 -54.59 40.77
C THR A 540 5.96 -55.43 40.89
N PHE A 541 6.04 -56.71 40.68
CA PHE A 541 5.01 -57.67 40.99
C PHE A 541 5.39 -58.38 42.25
N VAL A 542 4.49 -58.50 43.20
CA VAL A 542 4.65 -59.19 44.48
C VAL A 542 4.01 -60.58 44.42
N ALA A 543 4.68 -61.60 44.98
CA ALA A 543 4.13 -62.94 45.05
C ALA A 543 2.84 -62.93 45.91
N ASP A 544 1.86 -63.75 45.53
CA ASP A 544 0.53 -63.79 46.18
C ASP A 544 0.59 -64.63 47.46
N VAL A 545 0.73 -63.94 48.57
CA VAL A 545 0.75 -64.59 49.90
C VAL A 545 -0.51 -65.38 50.20
N ARG A 546 -1.67 -65.06 49.56
CA ARG A 546 -2.93 -65.73 49.78
C ARG A 546 -2.97 -67.14 49.23
N THR A 547 -2.18 -67.40 48.23
CA THR A 547 -2.06 -68.70 47.53
C THR A 547 -0.82 -69.46 47.96
N ALA A 548 -0.22 -69.05 49.08
CA ALA A 548 1.01 -69.67 49.60
C ALA A 548 0.85 -71.17 49.78
N LYS A 549 1.75 -71.92 49.25
CA LYS A 549 1.82 -73.39 49.32
C LYS A 549 3.21 -73.86 49.56
N ILE A 550 3.35 -75.03 50.19
CA ILE A 550 4.61 -75.74 50.26
C ILE A 550 4.93 -76.20 48.83
N ALA A 551 5.91 -75.65 48.21
CA ALA A 551 6.38 -76.10 46.88
C ALA A 551 7.29 -77.33 47.00
N ASP A 552 8.13 -77.36 48.05
CA ASP A 552 9.04 -78.45 48.25
C ASP A 552 9.41 -78.59 49.77
N LEU A 553 9.64 -79.80 50.25
CA LEU A 553 10.16 -80.14 51.56
C LEU A 553 11.25 -81.19 51.36
N VAL A 554 12.49 -80.87 51.53
CA VAL A 554 13.61 -81.71 51.21
C VAL A 554 14.47 -81.99 52.46
N VAL A 555 14.84 -83.23 52.68
CA VAL A 555 15.80 -83.58 53.72
C VAL A 555 17.21 -83.21 53.25
N ILE A 556 17.86 -82.38 54.02
CA ILE A 556 19.26 -81.93 53.77
C ILE A 556 20.26 -82.77 54.49
N LYS A 557 19.95 -83.09 55.74
CA LYS A 557 20.80 -83.97 56.61
C LYS A 557 19.91 -84.97 57.30
N ASP A 558 20.26 -86.25 57.23
CA ASP A 558 19.56 -87.35 57.88
C ASP A 558 20.57 -88.19 58.67
N GLY A 559 20.06 -89.12 59.52
CA GLY A 559 20.86 -90.05 60.26
C GLY A 559 21.58 -89.43 61.46
N SER A 560 21.07 -88.37 62.06
CA SER A 560 21.65 -87.77 63.27
C SER A 560 21.43 -88.67 64.47
N GLU A 561 22.29 -88.55 65.45
CA GLU A 561 22.19 -89.27 66.68
C GLU A 561 20.99 -88.84 67.51
N ALA A 562 20.29 -89.76 68.11
CA ALA A 562 19.16 -89.49 69.01
C ALA A 562 19.62 -89.03 70.39
N ASP A 563 20.41 -87.97 70.40
CA ASP A 563 21.02 -87.38 71.58
C ASP A 563 20.24 -86.15 72.14
N GLY A 564 19.17 -85.72 71.47
CA GLY A 564 18.36 -84.55 71.76
C GLY A 564 19.00 -83.24 71.38
N SER A 565 20.26 -83.27 70.80
CA SER A 565 21.02 -82.06 70.41
C SER A 565 21.48 -82.08 68.97
N THR A 566 21.85 -83.21 68.42
CA THR A 566 22.26 -83.33 67.06
C THR A 566 21.05 -83.34 66.12
N ALA A 567 20.93 -82.33 65.26
CA ALA A 567 19.79 -82.16 64.45
C ALA A 567 19.90 -82.85 63.10
N ASN A 568 18.84 -83.46 62.65
CA ASN A 568 18.51 -83.62 61.24
C ASN A 568 17.98 -82.29 60.69
N THR A 569 18.26 -81.96 59.46
CA THR A 569 17.81 -80.71 58.86
C THR A 569 16.99 -81.00 57.55
N LEU A 570 15.91 -80.22 57.43
CA LEU A 570 15.11 -80.17 56.22
C LEU A 570 15.03 -78.75 55.73
N GLN A 571 14.89 -78.57 54.42
CA GLN A 571 14.58 -77.28 53.81
C GLN A 571 13.16 -77.31 53.27
N VAL A 572 12.34 -76.36 53.69
CA VAL A 572 11.05 -76.11 53.11
C VAL A 572 11.13 -74.92 52.15
N ARG A 573 10.50 -75.03 51.01
CA ARG A 573 10.32 -73.94 50.04
C ARG A 573 8.83 -73.64 49.89
N VAL A 574 8.50 -72.34 50.13
CA VAL A 574 7.15 -71.82 50.01
C VAL A 574 7.04 -70.95 48.76
N THR A 575 6.07 -71.22 47.96
CA THR A 575 5.76 -70.40 46.76
C THR A 575 4.25 -70.08 46.78
N ASP A 576 3.90 -69.09 45.91
CA ASP A 576 2.51 -68.88 45.57
C ASP A 576 2.01 -69.95 44.56
N ALA A 577 0.78 -69.74 44.01
CA ALA A 577 0.17 -70.66 43.04
C ALA A 577 1.02 -70.80 41.77
N PHE A 578 1.74 -69.71 41.36
CA PHE A 578 2.51 -69.64 40.12
C PHE A 578 3.97 -70.01 40.30
N GLY A 579 4.39 -70.28 41.50
CA GLY A 579 5.75 -70.72 41.81
C GLY A 579 6.70 -69.61 42.27
N ASN A 580 6.20 -68.40 42.47
CA ASN A 580 7.01 -67.28 43.01
C ASN A 580 7.36 -67.55 44.46
N ALA A 581 8.60 -67.32 44.83
CA ALA A 581 9.09 -67.50 46.19
C ALA A 581 8.38 -66.52 47.15
N LEU A 582 8.00 -67.03 48.30
CA LEU A 582 7.31 -66.20 49.29
C LEU A 582 8.19 -66.03 50.52
N ALA A 583 8.71 -64.85 50.69
CA ALA A 583 9.43 -64.41 51.86
C ALA A 583 8.54 -64.13 53.07
N GLY A 584 9.09 -64.29 54.28
CA GLY A 584 8.40 -63.88 55.51
C GLY A 584 7.14 -64.71 55.84
N GLN A 585 6.95 -65.82 55.17
CA GLN A 585 5.80 -66.68 55.43
C GLN A 585 6.05 -67.57 56.64
N THR A 586 5.09 -67.65 57.53
CA THR A 586 5.16 -68.54 58.68
C THR A 586 4.65 -69.93 58.28
N VAL A 587 5.52 -70.87 58.34
CA VAL A 587 5.22 -72.31 58.10
C VAL A 587 5.08 -73.01 59.47
N SER A 588 3.97 -73.64 59.71
CA SER A 588 3.80 -74.50 60.90
C SER A 588 4.49 -75.81 60.66
N VAL A 589 5.25 -76.28 61.61
CA VAL A 589 6.01 -77.53 61.56
C VAL A 589 5.64 -78.41 62.70
N LEU A 590 5.38 -79.68 62.39
CA LEU A 590 5.10 -80.76 63.38
C LEU A 590 6.03 -81.91 63.12
N ALA A 591 6.57 -82.52 64.18
CA ALA A 591 7.30 -83.78 64.06
C ALA A 591 6.69 -84.81 65.02
N ASP A 592 6.66 -86.06 64.60
CA ASP A 592 6.10 -87.17 65.38
C ASP A 592 7.26 -87.93 66.10
N ASN A 593 6.91 -89.11 66.63
CA ASN A 593 7.83 -90.03 67.31
C ASN A 593 8.75 -89.33 68.41
N GLY A 594 8.12 -88.29 69.09
CA GLY A 594 8.78 -87.59 70.17
C GLY A 594 9.94 -86.67 69.69
N ALA A 595 10.09 -86.45 68.44
CA ALA A 595 11.08 -85.50 67.91
C ALA A 595 10.64 -84.04 68.24
N THR A 596 11.65 -83.22 68.47
CA THR A 596 11.46 -81.81 68.82
C THR A 596 11.81 -80.90 67.62
N VAL A 597 10.92 -80.03 67.26
CA VAL A 597 11.07 -79.04 66.18
C VAL A 597 10.50 -77.71 66.64
N ALA A 598 11.01 -76.57 66.10
CA ALA A 598 10.35 -75.28 66.26
C ALA A 598 8.93 -75.36 65.64
N PRO A 599 7.86 -75.04 66.38
CA PRO A 599 6.47 -75.20 65.87
C PRO A 599 6.14 -74.32 64.67
N THR A 600 6.93 -73.25 64.46
CA THR A 600 6.84 -72.37 63.28
C THR A 600 8.27 -71.95 62.87
N VAL A 601 8.45 -71.83 61.52
CA VAL A 601 9.64 -71.27 60.91
C VAL A 601 9.18 -70.22 59.93
N THR A 602 10.06 -69.23 59.60
CA THR A 602 9.72 -68.10 58.72
C THR A 602 10.65 -68.12 57.49
N THR A 603 10.06 -68.06 56.28
CA THR A 603 10.83 -68.16 55.02
C THR A 603 11.71 -66.90 54.79
N GLN A 604 12.87 -67.13 54.23
CA GLN A 604 13.83 -66.10 53.76
C GLN A 604 13.37 -65.52 52.44
N PRO A 605 14.08 -64.49 51.88
CA PRO A 605 13.69 -63.81 50.62
C PRO A 605 13.57 -64.77 49.42
N ASP A 606 14.26 -65.87 49.41
CA ASP A 606 14.20 -66.92 48.36
C ASP A 606 13.05 -67.90 48.55
N GLY A 607 12.22 -67.67 49.54
CA GLY A 607 11.07 -68.52 49.88
C GLY A 607 11.46 -69.79 50.62
N THR A 608 12.72 -70.03 50.96
CA THR A 608 13.20 -71.20 51.70
C THR A 608 13.36 -70.94 53.17
N VAL A 609 13.30 -71.98 53.95
CA VAL A 609 13.70 -71.97 55.34
C VAL A 609 14.12 -73.34 55.77
N GLU A 610 15.16 -73.41 56.64
CA GLU A 610 15.69 -74.62 57.19
C GLU A 610 14.94 -74.97 58.45
N ILE A 611 14.62 -76.28 58.60
CA ILE A 611 13.94 -76.85 59.73
C ILE A 611 14.96 -77.76 60.44
N SER A 612 15.31 -77.48 61.71
CA SER A 612 16.15 -78.34 62.50
C SER A 612 15.22 -79.21 63.37
N VAL A 613 15.43 -80.50 63.31
CA VAL A 613 14.69 -81.49 64.06
C VAL A 613 15.66 -82.31 64.95
N THR A 614 15.44 -82.39 66.25
CA THR A 614 16.20 -83.20 67.17
C THR A 614 15.31 -84.26 67.84
N SER A 615 15.89 -85.39 68.26
CA SER A 615 15.15 -86.41 69.00
C SER A 615 16.00 -87.09 70.04
N GLN A 616 15.36 -87.52 71.10
CA GLN A 616 15.94 -88.47 72.09
C GLN A 616 15.51 -89.88 71.78
N THR A 617 14.61 -90.07 70.80
CA THR A 617 14.12 -91.36 70.39
C THR A 617 14.68 -91.76 69.06
N ALA A 618 15.37 -92.83 68.98
CA ALA A 618 15.88 -93.38 67.73
C ALA A 618 14.68 -93.98 66.93
N GLY A 619 14.83 -93.82 65.61
CA GLY A 619 13.73 -94.28 64.70
C GLY A 619 13.39 -93.24 63.66
N VAL A 620 12.40 -93.46 62.88
CA VAL A 620 11.92 -92.58 61.82
C VAL A 620 10.89 -91.59 62.40
N SER A 621 11.13 -90.32 62.17
CA SER A 621 10.22 -89.25 62.56
C SER A 621 9.67 -88.58 61.30
N ALA A 622 8.40 -88.50 61.12
CA ALA A 622 7.74 -87.74 60.07
C ALA A 622 7.67 -86.25 60.43
N VAL A 623 8.32 -85.42 59.63
CA VAL A 623 8.31 -83.96 59.76
C VAL A 623 7.34 -83.42 58.78
N THR A 624 6.32 -82.72 59.25
CA THR A 624 5.21 -82.17 58.44
C THR A 624 5.28 -80.63 58.50
N ALA A 625 5.45 -80.00 57.32
CA ALA A 625 5.32 -78.56 57.15
C ALA A 625 3.97 -78.20 56.58
N THR A 626 3.32 -77.15 57.13
CA THR A 626 1.97 -76.73 56.71
C THR A 626 1.90 -75.20 56.62
N ILE A 627 1.37 -74.71 55.47
CA ILE A 627 1.01 -73.31 55.27
C ILE A 627 -0.35 -73.24 54.57
N ASN A 628 -1.28 -72.43 55.08
CA ASN A 628 -2.67 -72.38 54.57
C ASN A 628 -3.22 -73.85 54.56
N SER A 629 -3.66 -74.30 53.38
CA SER A 629 -4.17 -75.66 53.19
C SER A 629 -3.15 -76.64 52.57
N SER A 630 -1.94 -76.16 52.36
CA SER A 630 -0.85 -76.95 51.77
C SER A 630 -0.02 -77.63 52.84
N THR A 631 0.15 -78.91 52.70
CA THR A 631 0.90 -79.74 53.65
C THR A 631 1.82 -80.68 52.88
N GLN A 632 3.07 -80.79 53.35
CA GLN A 632 4.05 -81.79 52.89
C GLN A 632 4.71 -82.44 54.13
N SER A 633 5.03 -83.69 53.94
CA SER A 633 5.70 -84.50 55.02
C SER A 633 6.91 -85.20 54.44
N GLN A 634 7.97 -85.29 55.23
CA GLN A 634 9.20 -86.05 54.92
C GLN A 634 9.68 -86.76 56.21
N ASN A 635 10.24 -87.92 55.98
CA ASN A 635 10.77 -88.72 57.02
C ASN A 635 12.27 -88.40 57.29
N VAL A 636 12.62 -88.26 58.52
CA VAL A 636 14.00 -88.24 58.95
C VAL A 636 14.30 -89.36 59.93
N THR A 637 15.44 -89.94 59.98
CA THR A 637 15.85 -91.04 60.76
C THR A 637 16.83 -90.59 61.86
N PHE A 638 16.55 -90.96 63.09
CA PHE A 638 17.45 -90.77 64.20
C PHE A 638 18.08 -92.12 64.57
N ILE A 639 19.35 -92.18 64.67
CA ILE A 639 20.09 -93.39 65.06
C ILE A 639 20.47 -93.32 66.49
N ALA A 640 20.42 -94.46 67.22
CA ALA A 640 20.82 -94.49 68.65
C ALA A 640 22.31 -94.12 68.77
N ASP A 641 22.64 -93.34 69.76
CA ASP A 641 23.99 -92.80 69.98
C ASP A 641 24.92 -93.90 70.63
N VAL A 642 25.69 -94.48 69.74
CA VAL A 642 26.59 -95.55 70.12
C VAL A 642 27.68 -95.08 71.18
N ARG A 643 27.96 -93.78 71.20
CA ARG A 643 28.99 -93.27 72.15
C ARG A 643 28.55 -93.28 73.58
N THR A 644 27.23 -93.22 73.85
CA THR A 644 26.61 -93.22 75.16
C THR A 644 26.10 -94.61 75.53
N ALA A 645 26.50 -95.62 74.76
CA ALA A 645 26.10 -97.00 75.01
C ALA A 645 26.28 -97.44 76.42
N LYS A 646 25.24 -97.98 77.03
CA LYS A 646 25.21 -98.49 78.39
C LYS A 646 24.45 -99.82 78.48
N ILE A 647 24.85 -100.66 79.44
CA ILE A 647 24.08 -101.81 79.84
C ILE A 647 22.80 -101.31 80.49
N ALA A 648 21.71 -101.34 79.85
CA ALA A 648 20.43 -100.90 80.43
C ALA A 648 19.75 -101.92 81.29
N ASP A 649 20.00 -103.17 80.93
CA ASP A 649 19.48 -104.30 81.76
C ASP A 649 20.36 -105.51 81.58
N LEU A 650 20.44 -106.37 82.56
CA LEU A 650 21.08 -107.70 82.56
C LEU A 650 20.14 -108.63 83.35
N VAL A 651 19.49 -109.56 82.65
CA VAL A 651 18.50 -110.47 83.18
C VAL A 651 18.99 -111.87 83.11
N VAL A 652 18.81 -112.68 84.15
CA VAL A 652 19.10 -114.08 84.18
C VAL A 652 17.81 -114.81 83.55
N ILE A 653 18.03 -115.44 82.44
CA ILE A 653 16.95 -116.17 81.70
C ILE A 653 16.83 -117.56 82.22
N LYS A 654 17.95 -118.27 82.54
CA LYS A 654 18.05 -119.61 83.03
C LYS A 654 19.15 -119.67 84.15
N ASP A 655 18.76 -120.17 85.28
CA ASP A 655 19.68 -120.38 86.47
C ASP A 655 19.61 -121.82 86.97
N GLY A 656 20.53 -122.25 87.79
CA GLY A 656 20.56 -123.53 88.45
C GLY A 656 20.95 -124.65 87.47
N SER A 657 21.82 -124.43 86.55
CA SER A 657 22.38 -125.40 85.64
C SER A 657 23.41 -126.29 86.41
N GLU A 658 23.56 -127.56 85.96
CA GLU A 658 24.61 -128.49 86.50
C GLU A 658 26.00 -127.98 86.19
N ALA A 659 26.93 -128.10 87.19
CA ALA A 659 28.35 -127.72 87.07
C ALA A 659 29.10 -128.78 86.26
N ASP A 660 28.71 -129.12 85.07
CA ASP A 660 29.28 -130.19 84.21
C ASP A 660 30.20 -129.60 83.10
N GLY A 661 30.36 -128.24 83.06
CA GLY A 661 31.14 -127.55 82.03
C GLY A 661 30.45 -127.38 80.70
N SER A 662 29.28 -128.00 80.52
CA SER A 662 28.55 -128.06 79.27
C SER A 662 27.12 -127.48 79.37
N THR A 663 26.45 -127.75 80.46
CA THR A 663 25.11 -127.19 80.73
C THR A 663 25.15 -125.73 81.18
N ALA A 664 24.64 -124.88 80.35
CA ALA A 664 24.72 -123.43 80.50
C ALA A 664 23.62 -122.79 81.29
N ASN A 665 23.93 -121.80 82.11
CA ASN A 665 23.04 -120.75 82.56
C ASN A 665 22.98 -119.70 81.38
N THR A 666 21.91 -119.01 81.17
CA THR A 666 21.77 -118.00 80.10
C THR A 666 21.33 -116.69 80.78
N LEU A 667 22.05 -115.63 80.26
CA LEU A 667 21.71 -114.27 80.61
C LEU A 667 21.39 -113.50 79.31
N ARG A 668 20.61 -112.46 79.43
CA ARG A 668 20.36 -111.53 78.39
C ARG A 668 20.71 -110.13 78.89
N ALA A 669 21.67 -109.47 78.20
CA ALA A 669 21.98 -108.09 78.34
C ALA A 669 21.24 -107.25 77.35
N ARG A 670 20.82 -106.11 77.72
CA ARG A 670 20.24 -105.07 76.88
C ARG A 670 21.13 -103.84 76.93
N VAL A 671 21.55 -103.43 75.70
CA VAL A 671 22.35 -102.23 75.50
C VAL A 671 21.51 -101.13 74.95
N THR A 672 21.46 -100.02 75.54
CA THR A 672 20.83 -98.83 75.10
C THR A 672 21.79 -97.66 75.18
N ASP A 673 21.48 -96.57 74.41
CA ASP A 673 22.13 -95.28 74.60
C ASP A 673 21.67 -94.64 75.90
N ALA A 674 22.06 -93.36 76.15
CA ALA A 674 21.72 -92.61 77.36
C ALA A 674 20.18 -92.44 77.53
N PHE A 675 19.46 -92.36 76.36
CA PHE A 675 18.03 -92.09 76.35
C PHE A 675 17.17 -93.37 76.28
N GLY A 676 17.81 -94.52 76.23
CA GLY A 676 17.06 -95.80 76.23
C GLY A 676 16.85 -96.44 74.92
N ASN A 677 17.36 -95.88 73.80
CA ASN A 677 17.27 -96.44 72.51
C ASN A 677 18.14 -97.70 72.39
N ALA A 678 17.57 -98.68 71.78
CA ALA A 678 18.27 -99.98 71.60
C ALA A 678 19.44 -99.83 70.67
N LEU A 679 20.58 -100.41 71.06
CA LEU A 679 21.80 -100.34 70.29
C LEU A 679 22.16 -101.75 69.72
N ALA A 680 21.97 -101.84 68.46
CA ALA A 680 22.29 -103.01 67.64
C ALA A 680 23.84 -103.06 67.40
N GLY A 681 24.35 -104.30 67.19
CA GLY A 681 25.73 -104.45 66.81
C GLY A 681 26.83 -104.06 67.77
N GLN A 682 26.41 -103.77 69.02
CA GLN A 682 27.38 -103.34 70.06
C GLN A 682 28.11 -104.57 70.66
N ALA A 683 29.41 -104.45 70.78
CA ALA A 683 30.23 -105.42 71.44
C ALA A 683 30.15 -105.26 72.92
N VAL A 684 29.53 -106.26 73.61
CA VAL A 684 29.42 -106.28 75.08
C VAL A 684 30.49 -107.19 75.61
N SER A 685 31.36 -106.71 76.42
CA SER A 685 32.33 -107.53 77.16
C SER A 685 31.61 -108.25 78.30
N VAL A 686 31.81 -109.56 78.38
CA VAL A 686 31.22 -110.39 79.43
C VAL A 686 32.28 -111.11 80.20
N MET A 687 32.28 -111.06 81.49
CA MET A 687 33.16 -111.79 82.43
C MET A 687 32.34 -112.57 83.39
N ALA A 688 32.81 -113.70 83.78
CA ALA A 688 32.15 -114.55 84.79
C ALA A 688 33.20 -114.87 85.91
N GLY A 689 32.80 -114.79 87.12
CA GLY A 689 33.58 -115.16 88.29
C GLY A 689 33.55 -116.65 88.62
N ASN A 690 34.21 -117.11 89.70
CA ASN A 690 34.23 -118.43 90.24
C ASN A 690 34.61 -119.51 89.12
N SER A 691 35.56 -119.16 88.24
CA SER A 691 36.06 -120.04 87.17
C SER A 691 34.96 -120.47 86.12
N ALA A 692 33.83 -119.81 86.08
CA ALA A 692 32.85 -120.04 85.08
C ALA A 692 33.35 -119.51 83.68
N THR A 693 32.97 -120.22 82.65
CA THR A 693 33.37 -119.84 81.29
C THR A 693 32.24 -119.16 80.48
N VAL A 694 32.59 -118.12 79.86
CA VAL A 694 31.62 -117.33 79.05
C VAL A 694 32.39 -116.86 77.79
N THR A 695 31.62 -116.59 76.66
CA THR A 695 32.19 -115.89 75.53
C THR A 695 32.52 -114.48 75.96
N PRO A 696 33.83 -114.05 75.91
CA PRO A 696 34.25 -112.79 76.48
C PRO A 696 33.65 -111.54 75.82
N THR A 697 33.18 -111.69 74.64
CA THR A 697 32.52 -110.57 73.84
C THR A 697 31.34 -111.12 73.10
N VAL A 698 30.18 -110.50 73.30
CA VAL A 698 28.95 -110.83 72.54
C VAL A 698 28.35 -109.58 71.88
N THR A 699 27.68 -109.74 70.79
CA THR A 699 27.14 -108.62 70.01
C THR A 699 25.67 -108.53 70.07
N THR A 700 25.13 -107.26 70.38
CA THR A 700 23.68 -107.09 70.44
C THR A 700 22.89 -107.21 69.13
N GLN A 701 21.75 -107.77 69.16
CA GLN A 701 20.81 -107.82 68.01
C GLN A 701 20.14 -106.48 67.75
N SER A 702 19.24 -106.41 66.74
CA SER A 702 18.61 -105.20 66.29
C SER A 702 17.74 -104.49 67.40
N ASP A 703 17.29 -105.29 68.40
CA ASP A 703 16.53 -104.79 69.56
C ASP A 703 17.42 -104.35 70.71
N GLY A 704 18.70 -104.36 70.54
CA GLY A 704 19.72 -103.95 71.55
C GLY A 704 19.94 -105.06 72.57
N THR A 705 19.37 -106.21 72.44
CA THR A 705 19.57 -107.36 73.38
C THR A 705 20.64 -108.35 72.85
N VAL A 706 21.25 -109.03 73.80
CA VAL A 706 22.10 -110.17 73.48
C VAL A 706 22.03 -111.22 74.52
N GLU A 707 21.77 -112.47 74.14
CA GLU A 707 21.80 -113.62 75.05
C GLU A 707 23.13 -114.27 74.98
N PHE A 708 23.61 -114.71 76.09
CA PHE A 708 24.91 -115.45 76.18
C PHE A 708 24.78 -116.54 77.24
N SER A 709 25.55 -117.54 76.99
CA SER A 709 25.61 -118.74 77.87
C SER A 709 26.85 -118.68 78.73
N VAL A 710 26.71 -119.10 80.02
CA VAL A 710 27.74 -119.24 81.03
C VAL A 710 27.74 -120.70 81.48
N THR A 711 28.81 -121.34 81.41
CA THR A 711 29.07 -122.75 81.95
C THR A 711 30.06 -122.79 83.05
N SER A 712 29.95 -123.74 83.98
CA SER A 712 30.93 -123.91 85.01
C SER A 712 31.24 -125.42 85.30
N GLN A 713 32.47 -125.71 85.69
CA GLN A 713 32.89 -127.01 86.22
C GLN A 713 32.85 -127.01 87.73
N THR A 714 32.63 -125.82 88.28
CA THR A 714 32.66 -125.60 89.77
C THR A 714 31.22 -125.21 90.29
N ALA A 715 30.71 -125.99 91.17
CA ALA A 715 29.40 -125.64 91.74
C ALA A 715 29.51 -124.43 92.69
N GLY A 716 28.47 -123.65 92.70
CA GLY A 716 28.42 -122.41 93.52
C GLY A 716 27.98 -121.22 92.70
N THR A 717 28.00 -120.07 93.33
CA THR A 717 27.47 -118.79 92.70
C THR A 717 28.61 -118.20 91.90
N SER A 718 28.39 -117.86 90.64
CA SER A 718 29.21 -117.12 89.75
C SER A 718 28.63 -115.70 89.45
N THR A 719 29.35 -114.68 89.70
CA THR A 719 28.94 -113.29 89.38
C THR A 719 29.33 -113.05 87.94
N VAL A 720 28.29 -112.83 87.08
CA VAL A 720 28.47 -112.54 85.61
C VAL A 720 28.21 -111.05 85.44
N THR A 721 29.27 -110.38 84.84
CA THR A 721 29.24 -108.96 84.61
C THR A 721 29.25 -108.74 83.07
N ALA A 722 28.23 -108.00 82.63
CA ALA A 722 28.21 -107.46 81.22
C ALA A 722 28.68 -106.02 81.24
N SER A 723 29.54 -105.56 80.35
CA SER A 723 30.05 -104.22 80.32
C SER A 723 30.21 -103.73 78.90
N ILE A 724 29.95 -102.40 78.71
CA ILE A 724 30.15 -101.66 77.49
C ILE A 724 30.51 -100.18 77.84
N ASN A 725 31.57 -99.66 77.22
CA ASN A 725 32.10 -98.33 77.61
C ASN A 725 32.39 -98.30 79.16
N SER A 726 31.88 -97.34 79.84
CA SER A 726 32.04 -97.24 81.32
C SER A 726 30.83 -97.85 82.08
N SER A 727 29.87 -98.46 81.37
CA SER A 727 28.69 -99.02 81.99
C SER A 727 28.85 -100.54 82.20
N SER A 728 28.50 -101.01 83.39
CA SER A 728 28.45 -102.45 83.65
C SER A 728 27.27 -102.80 84.58
N LEU A 729 26.77 -103.96 84.40
CA LEU A 729 25.80 -104.57 85.32
C LEU A 729 26.25 -106.06 85.61
N SER A 730 26.03 -106.42 86.81
CA SER A 730 26.35 -107.75 87.26
C SER A 730 25.07 -108.51 87.76
N ARG A 731 25.08 -109.81 87.51
CA ARG A 731 24.05 -110.76 88.07
C ARG A 731 24.71 -112.02 88.48
N ASP A 732 24.25 -112.60 89.49
CA ASP A 732 24.72 -113.87 90.01
C ASP A 732 23.93 -115.01 89.36
N VAL A 733 24.59 -116.06 88.94
CA VAL A 733 24.02 -117.39 88.50
C VAL A 733 24.67 -118.47 89.38
N THR A 734 23.85 -119.45 89.61
CA THR A 734 24.23 -120.63 90.46
C THR A 734 24.40 -121.85 89.58
N PHE A 735 25.53 -122.61 89.82
CA PHE A 735 25.77 -123.89 89.18
C PHE A 735 25.73 -125.00 90.19
#